data_93938d9a19424a5da9c01f0a6f53a5bb
#
_entry.id   93938d9a19424a5da9c01f0a6f53a5bb
#
_cell.length_a   1.000
_cell.length_b   1.000
_cell.length_c   1.000
_cell.angle_alpha   90.00
_cell.angle_beta   90.00
_cell.angle_gamma   90.00
#
_symmetry.space_group_name_H-M   'P 1'
#
loop_
_entity.id
_entity.type
_entity.pdbx_description
1 polymer ?
#
loop_
_entity_poly.entity_id
_entity_poly.type
_entity_poly.pdbx_seq_one_letter_code
_entity_poly.pdbx_strand_id
1 'polypeptide(L)'
;MIPPHLSGSPAIRLHRGILAGLVTGALPVLLAAGSAAFAAMGPEIRIARSATPIVVDGDLSDPAWQAAEPITDWLETNPGDNIPPKVRSVAWLAYDDDFFYAAFEFDEPDPRTIRAPLGDRDNVRSYTDYGGVILDSQNDGHTAQLFLANARGIQYDALSNDASGEDDSPDYFWDSAARITATGWVLEIRIPFSSLRYTDPDPAQWGILLYRNRPRDFRYQMFTSRLPRDSSCFICNSRPLVGLAGLSAGSHYVVAPYAAANQAAAPRDGLGSPLATDDAEFDGGVDAKWIPNPSTAIDATVNPDFSQIESDAGQITANERFALFYPEKRPFFLEGVNLLQTPIQAVYTRTFTSPRFGLRATGGSESTKYTALVGEDRGGGSVILPGPEGSGFADQDFSSYVAVTRARHDFAKAFVSFLYTGRENAGADGGGSNHVAGPDFEWRPTPQDTVTGQLLFSWSDTPDRPDLAEEWDGRELSGHAAKLWAQHATETWDLFGQYEDFSDDFRADNGFVPQVGYRMLYVESGRTWRPVDKPVSRLRLFVIADRAETQGGELLSQELIPGLGLDATWNSFVRFEFAFDEIVDQGVTYERFRFRPRFEIRPGKILQQVTLQAVYGDDVDFANHRPGDGWQATVTADLQPTDHLALGLSAARRTLDVDAAAAGSALSGTLFTADLARLRAVYNFNARSWLRVIGEWQQIDRDPALYLAEVPATSADFAGSAVFAYKLNWQTVFFLGVGDERTQDADGDLQPLGRQAFFKISYAFQR
;
A
#
# COMPACT_ATOMS: atom_id res chain seq x y z
N MET A 1 -14.54 -6.29 6.79
CA MET A 1 -14.31 -7.59 6.08
C MET A 1 -14.84 -8.69 6.96
N ILE A 2 -15.91 -9.32 6.59
CA ILE A 2 -16.79 -10.04 7.51
C ILE A 2 -17.32 -11.36 6.95
N PRO A 3 -17.54 -12.32 7.79
CA PRO A 3 -17.91 -13.71 7.65
C PRO A 3 -19.30 -14.16 8.10
N PRO A 4 -19.70 -15.35 7.84
CA PRO A 4 -21.00 -15.95 7.95
C PRO A 4 -21.22 -17.05 9.01
N HIS A 5 -22.42 -17.54 9.25
CA HIS A 5 -22.99 -18.31 10.33
C HIS A 5 -23.03 -19.84 10.29
N LEU A 6 -23.20 -20.35 11.48
CA LEU A 6 -23.92 -21.62 11.76
C LEU A 6 -25.10 -21.31 12.69
N SER A 7 -26.31 -21.60 12.25
CA SER A 7 -27.52 -21.47 13.04
C SER A 7 -27.50 -22.44 14.23
N GLY A 8 -27.71 -21.92 15.44
CA GLY A 8 -28.03 -22.70 16.61
C GLY A 8 -26.90 -23.02 17.58
N SER A 9 -26.15 -22.05 18.05
CA SER A 9 -25.31 -22.19 19.24
C SER A 9 -25.81 -21.32 20.36
N PRO A 10 -25.73 -21.78 21.65
CA PRO A 10 -26.15 -20.98 22.78
C PRO A 10 -25.27 -19.74 22.88
N ALA A 11 -25.91 -18.57 22.89
CA ALA A 11 -25.24 -17.28 23.08
C ALA A 11 -24.37 -17.33 24.34
N ILE A 12 -23.05 -17.30 24.17
CA ILE A 12 -22.12 -17.07 25.26
C ILE A 12 -22.28 -15.60 25.63
N ARG A 13 -23.08 -15.28 26.65
CA ARG A 13 -23.17 -13.93 27.19
C ARG A 13 -21.82 -13.55 27.77
N LEU A 14 -21.06 -12.75 27.06
CA LEU A 14 -19.89 -12.08 27.60
C LEU A 14 -20.35 -11.17 28.75
N HIS A 15 -19.95 -11.53 29.98
CA HIS A 15 -20.24 -10.68 31.13
C HIS A 15 -19.50 -9.34 30.95
N ARG A 16 -20.23 -8.23 31.02
CA ARG A 16 -19.71 -6.83 30.95
C ARG A 16 -18.48 -6.55 31.85
N GLY A 17 -18.17 -7.46 32.79
CA GLY A 17 -17.04 -7.35 33.70
C GLY A 17 -15.68 -7.79 33.17
N ILE A 18 -15.60 -8.55 32.07
CA ILE A 18 -14.31 -9.11 31.56
C ILE A 18 -13.56 -8.07 30.75
N LEU A 19 -14.23 -7.31 29.90
CA LEU A 19 -13.59 -6.25 29.08
C LEU A 19 -13.12 -5.06 29.96
N ALA A 20 -13.89 -4.65 30.96
CA ALA A 20 -13.50 -3.56 31.88
C ALA A 20 -12.24 -3.91 32.72
N GLY A 21 -12.02 -5.19 33.03
CA GLY A 21 -10.85 -5.65 33.76
C GLY A 21 -9.56 -5.73 32.97
N LEU A 22 -9.63 -5.96 31.63
CA LEU A 22 -8.46 -6.00 30.75
C LEU A 22 -7.94 -4.60 30.39
N VAL A 23 -8.81 -3.62 30.31
CA VAL A 23 -8.48 -2.24 29.89
C VAL A 23 -7.75 -1.46 31.00
N THR A 24 -8.06 -1.71 32.27
CA THR A 24 -7.44 -0.97 33.38
C THR A 24 -6.09 -1.51 33.86
N GLY A 25 -5.68 -2.69 33.40
CA GLY A 25 -4.46 -3.36 33.86
C GLY A 25 -3.21 -3.17 32.97
N ALA A 26 -3.35 -2.68 31.73
CA ALA A 26 -2.28 -2.73 30.73
C ALA A 26 -1.35 -1.49 30.66
N LEU A 27 -1.72 -0.36 31.21
CA LEU A 27 -0.97 0.89 31.01
C LEU A 27 0.22 1.21 31.94
N PRO A 28 0.45 0.62 33.12
CA PRO A 28 1.57 1.03 33.99
C PRO A 28 2.87 0.23 33.86
N VAL A 29 3.05 -0.69 32.90
CA VAL A 29 4.23 -1.59 32.88
C VAL A 29 5.42 -1.04 32.06
N LEU A 30 5.27 0.05 31.32
CA LEU A 30 6.25 0.49 30.28
C LEU A 30 7.41 1.36 30.75
N LEU A 31 7.73 1.48 32.04
CA LEU A 31 8.76 2.42 32.54
C LEU A 31 9.93 1.77 33.31
N ALA A 32 10.39 0.59 32.93
CA ALA A 32 11.64 0.04 33.47
C ALA A 32 12.68 -0.12 32.36
N ALA A 33 13.41 0.96 32.06
CA ALA A 33 14.45 0.97 31.03
C ALA A 33 15.78 0.45 31.56
N GLY A 34 16.19 -0.73 31.12
CA GLY A 34 17.58 -1.18 31.14
C GLY A 34 18.31 -0.78 29.88
N SER A 35 19.43 -0.08 30.00
CA SER A 35 20.30 0.26 28.87
C SER A 35 21.03 -1.00 28.35
N ALA A 36 20.48 -1.61 27.27
CA ALA A 36 21.22 -2.61 26.49
C ALA A 36 22.07 -1.88 25.43
N ALA A 37 23.37 -2.16 25.42
CA ALA A 37 24.28 -1.72 24.36
C ALA A 37 23.85 -2.39 23.03
N PHE A 38 23.77 -1.62 21.92
CA PHE A 38 23.57 -2.15 20.58
C PHE A 38 24.67 -3.19 20.29
N ALA A 39 24.28 -4.45 20.10
CA ALA A 39 25.21 -5.47 19.62
C ALA A 39 25.61 -5.09 18.19
N ALA A 40 26.90 -5.10 17.87
CA ALA A 40 27.41 -4.76 16.54
C ALA A 40 26.75 -5.67 15.49
N MET A 41 26.12 -5.08 14.48
CA MET A 41 25.31 -5.76 13.46
C MET A 41 26.11 -6.54 12.42
N GLY A 42 27.41 -6.54 12.57
CA GLY A 42 28.41 -7.15 11.72
C GLY A 42 29.55 -6.17 11.42
N PRO A 43 30.68 -6.64 10.87
CA PRO A 43 31.79 -5.77 10.48
C PRO A 43 31.34 -4.79 9.38
N GLU A 44 32.03 -3.65 9.28
CA GLU A 44 31.84 -2.70 8.18
C GLU A 44 32.01 -3.39 6.82
N ILE A 45 31.27 -2.96 5.82
CA ILE A 45 31.43 -3.35 4.42
C ILE A 45 32.24 -2.24 3.73
N ARG A 46 33.32 -2.64 3.08
CA ARG A 46 34.18 -1.70 2.34
C ARG A 46 33.83 -1.70 0.88
N ILE A 47 33.69 -0.51 0.29
CA ILE A 47 33.53 -0.31 -1.13
C ILE A 47 34.78 0.36 -1.71
N ALA A 48 35.16 -0.02 -2.90
CA ALA A 48 36.32 0.55 -3.58
C ALA A 48 35.92 1.30 -4.84
N ARG A 49 36.63 2.40 -5.13
CA ARG A 49 36.45 3.12 -6.40
C ARG A 49 36.99 2.25 -7.54
N SER A 50 36.18 2.02 -8.56
CA SER A 50 36.59 1.30 -9.76
C SER A 50 37.57 2.14 -10.59
N ALA A 51 38.65 1.51 -11.05
CA ALA A 51 39.61 2.11 -11.97
C ALA A 51 39.24 1.85 -13.44
N THR A 52 38.27 0.98 -13.70
CA THR A 52 37.85 0.55 -15.03
C THR A 52 36.32 0.68 -15.16
N PRO A 53 35.81 0.98 -16.35
CA PRO A 53 34.36 0.97 -16.59
C PRO A 53 33.75 -0.39 -16.26
N ILE A 54 32.53 -0.38 -15.72
CA ILE A 54 31.70 -1.56 -15.49
C ILE A 54 30.56 -1.56 -16.47
N VAL A 55 30.36 -2.67 -17.19
CA VAL A 55 29.27 -2.86 -18.14
C VAL A 55 28.21 -3.74 -17.50
N VAL A 56 27.01 -3.21 -17.29
CA VAL A 56 25.90 -3.95 -16.71
C VAL A 56 25.24 -4.82 -17.78
N ASP A 57 25.72 -6.06 -17.93
CA ASP A 57 25.24 -7.01 -18.94
C ASP A 57 24.94 -8.42 -18.41
N GLY A 58 25.12 -8.63 -17.09
CA GLY A 58 24.94 -9.91 -16.42
C GLY A 58 26.14 -10.85 -16.57
N ASP A 59 27.33 -10.32 -16.85
CA ASP A 59 28.60 -11.06 -16.90
C ASP A 59 29.61 -10.45 -15.94
N LEU A 60 29.95 -11.17 -14.86
CA LEU A 60 30.86 -10.71 -13.81
C LEU A 60 32.36 -10.82 -14.23
N SER A 61 32.67 -10.81 -15.50
CA SER A 61 34.05 -10.90 -16.02
C SER A 61 34.81 -9.58 -15.99
N ASP A 62 34.15 -8.47 -15.73
CA ASP A 62 34.79 -7.15 -15.63
C ASP A 62 35.90 -7.14 -14.58
N PRO A 63 37.08 -6.54 -14.91
CA PRO A 63 38.21 -6.47 -13.98
C PRO A 63 37.88 -5.81 -12.64
N ALA A 64 36.92 -4.90 -12.63
CA ALA A 64 36.45 -4.25 -11.42
C ALA A 64 35.93 -5.23 -10.36
N TRP A 65 35.18 -6.26 -10.78
CA TRP A 65 34.65 -7.28 -9.88
C TRP A 65 35.73 -8.21 -9.31
N GLN A 66 36.79 -8.43 -10.07
CA GLN A 66 37.95 -9.20 -9.62
C GLN A 66 38.80 -8.43 -8.59
N ALA A 67 38.77 -7.11 -8.64
CA ALA A 67 39.48 -6.24 -7.70
C ALA A 67 38.67 -5.92 -6.43
N ALA A 68 37.35 -6.06 -6.48
CA ALA A 68 36.46 -5.81 -5.36
C ALA A 68 36.53 -6.93 -4.30
N GLU A 69 36.40 -6.57 -3.02
CA GLU A 69 36.38 -7.54 -1.92
C GLU A 69 35.07 -8.34 -1.93
N PRO A 70 35.12 -9.69 -1.95
CA PRO A 70 33.93 -10.51 -1.97
C PRO A 70 33.26 -10.52 -0.57
N ILE A 71 31.96 -10.26 -0.54
CA ILE A 71 31.12 -10.30 0.66
C ILE A 71 30.43 -11.67 0.71
N THR A 72 30.81 -12.51 1.65
CA THR A 72 30.40 -13.93 1.75
C THR A 72 29.70 -14.28 3.05
N ASP A 73 29.60 -13.38 3.99
CA ASP A 73 29.05 -13.56 5.34
C ASP A 73 27.52 -13.35 5.36
N TRP A 74 26.81 -14.22 4.66
CA TRP A 74 25.36 -14.24 4.59
C TRP A 74 24.74 -15.06 5.72
N LEU A 75 23.56 -14.65 6.17
CA LEU A 75 22.76 -15.30 7.20
C LEU A 75 21.34 -15.56 6.69
N GLU A 76 20.79 -16.73 6.95
CA GLU A 76 19.37 -17.02 6.76
C GLU A 76 18.61 -16.48 7.97
N THR A 77 17.73 -15.50 7.70
CA THR A 77 16.93 -14.82 8.72
C THR A 77 15.49 -15.33 8.77
N ASN A 78 15.03 -15.96 7.67
CA ASN A 78 13.71 -16.60 7.58
C ASN A 78 13.79 -17.87 6.69
N PRO A 79 13.21 -19.03 7.09
CA PRO A 79 12.62 -19.35 8.40
C PRO A 79 13.66 -19.51 9.51
N GLY A 80 14.96 -19.55 9.17
CA GLY A 80 16.07 -19.56 10.11
C GLY A 80 16.09 -18.32 11.00
N ASP A 81 16.96 -18.33 12.01
CA ASP A 81 17.20 -17.20 12.91
C ASP A 81 18.67 -16.86 12.91
N ASN A 82 19.07 -16.08 11.89
CA ASN A 82 20.47 -15.70 11.71
C ASN A 82 21.44 -16.89 11.68
N ILE A 83 21.03 -17.96 11.02
CA ILE A 83 21.81 -19.21 10.86
C ILE A 83 22.56 -19.22 9.51
N PRO A 84 23.55 -20.11 9.32
CA PRO A 84 24.17 -20.30 8.01
C PRO A 84 23.14 -20.61 6.93
N PRO A 85 23.22 -19.97 5.75
CA PRO A 85 22.25 -20.18 4.68
C PRO A 85 22.43 -21.55 4.00
N LYS A 86 21.34 -22.12 3.48
CA LYS A 86 21.36 -23.42 2.77
C LYS A 86 22.09 -23.37 1.42
N VAL A 87 22.28 -22.19 0.86
CA VAL A 87 22.92 -21.97 -0.45
C VAL A 87 23.89 -20.80 -0.34
N ARG A 88 24.98 -20.88 -1.08
CA ARG A 88 25.99 -19.83 -1.13
C ARG A 88 25.44 -18.58 -1.85
N SER A 89 25.85 -17.43 -1.37
CA SER A 89 25.64 -16.13 -2.01
C SER A 89 26.93 -15.32 -1.86
N VAL A 90 27.33 -14.61 -2.89
CA VAL A 90 28.46 -13.68 -2.86
C VAL A 90 28.02 -12.37 -3.48
N ALA A 91 28.53 -11.28 -2.93
CA ALA A 91 28.32 -9.96 -3.51
C ALA A 91 29.65 -9.19 -3.60
N TRP A 92 29.71 -8.23 -4.50
CA TRP A 92 30.80 -7.28 -4.69
C TRP A 92 30.22 -5.88 -4.83
N LEU A 93 30.92 -4.88 -4.31
CA LEU A 93 30.53 -3.48 -4.42
C LEU A 93 31.65 -2.66 -5.03
N ALA A 94 31.28 -1.73 -5.89
CA ALA A 94 32.20 -0.77 -6.49
C ALA A 94 31.47 0.56 -6.73
N TYR A 95 32.23 1.65 -6.96
CA TYR A 95 31.68 2.94 -7.36
C TYR A 95 32.66 3.68 -8.28
N ASP A 96 32.16 4.63 -9.07
CA ASP A 96 32.94 5.58 -9.83
C ASP A 96 32.51 7.02 -9.50
N ASP A 97 32.69 7.95 -10.43
CA ASP A 97 32.30 9.36 -10.21
C ASP A 97 30.79 9.57 -10.22
N ASP A 98 30.04 8.72 -10.95
CA ASP A 98 28.62 8.93 -11.26
C ASP A 98 27.71 7.86 -10.68
N PHE A 99 28.25 6.65 -10.39
CA PHE A 99 27.44 5.48 -10.10
C PHE A 99 27.93 4.67 -8.90
N PHE A 100 26.99 4.13 -8.16
CA PHE A 100 27.16 3.00 -7.27
C PHE A 100 26.89 1.70 -8.03
N TYR A 101 27.72 0.68 -7.84
CA TYR A 101 27.59 -0.63 -8.49
C TYR A 101 27.54 -1.75 -7.45
N ALA A 102 26.70 -2.77 -7.71
CA ALA A 102 26.68 -4.01 -6.96
C ALA A 102 26.59 -5.21 -7.89
N ALA A 103 27.33 -6.25 -7.61
CA ALA A 103 27.26 -7.52 -8.33
C ALA A 103 26.97 -8.66 -7.35
N PHE A 104 26.27 -9.69 -7.83
CA PHE A 104 25.85 -10.84 -7.03
C PHE A 104 26.03 -12.14 -7.81
N GLU A 105 26.51 -13.17 -7.12
CA GLU A 105 26.46 -14.56 -7.56
C GLU A 105 25.61 -15.33 -6.52
N PHE A 106 24.51 -15.89 -6.99
CA PHE A 106 23.56 -16.62 -6.17
C PHE A 106 23.50 -18.09 -6.60
N ASP A 107 24.09 -18.98 -5.83
CA ASP A 107 24.09 -20.42 -6.13
C ASP A 107 22.67 -21.00 -6.01
N GLU A 108 22.33 -21.91 -6.92
CA GLU A 108 21.11 -22.70 -6.87
C GLU A 108 21.41 -24.14 -7.36
N PRO A 109 21.26 -25.15 -6.49
CA PRO A 109 21.58 -26.55 -6.84
C PRO A 109 20.79 -27.08 -8.04
N ASP A 110 19.54 -26.62 -8.24
CA ASP A 110 18.75 -26.90 -9.43
C ASP A 110 18.21 -25.59 -10.05
N PRO A 111 18.94 -25.00 -11.01
CA PRO A 111 18.55 -23.74 -11.67
C PRO A 111 17.17 -23.76 -12.36
N ARG A 112 16.61 -24.94 -12.65
CA ARG A 112 15.26 -25.08 -13.21
C ARG A 112 14.18 -24.66 -12.21
N THR A 113 14.50 -24.66 -10.92
CA THR A 113 13.59 -24.24 -9.84
C THR A 113 13.54 -22.73 -9.63
N ILE A 114 14.42 -21.97 -10.29
CA ILE A 114 14.44 -20.51 -10.23
C ILE A 114 13.12 -19.95 -10.76
N ARG A 115 12.49 -19.11 -9.97
CA ARG A 115 11.20 -18.45 -10.26
C ARG A 115 11.48 -16.99 -10.66
N ALA A 116 11.67 -16.75 -11.95
CA ALA A 116 11.99 -15.43 -12.48
C ALA A 116 11.18 -15.16 -13.76
N PRO A 117 9.90 -14.78 -13.65
CA PRO A 117 9.10 -14.39 -14.80
C PRO A 117 9.60 -13.06 -15.39
N LEU A 118 9.34 -12.84 -16.67
CA LEU A 118 9.34 -11.50 -17.25
C LEU A 118 8.14 -10.73 -16.69
N GLY A 119 8.31 -9.45 -16.50
CA GLY A 119 7.28 -8.57 -15.94
C GLY A 119 7.59 -7.11 -16.26
N ASP A 120 6.65 -6.25 -15.98
CA ASP A 120 6.90 -4.81 -15.87
C ASP A 120 7.71 -4.55 -14.58
N ARG A 121 8.35 -3.39 -14.49
CA ARG A 121 9.01 -2.90 -13.28
C ARG A 121 8.04 -2.98 -12.09
N ASP A 122 8.58 -3.21 -10.90
CA ASP A 122 7.88 -3.34 -9.61
C ASP A 122 6.95 -4.56 -9.49
N ASN A 123 6.86 -5.38 -10.54
CA ASN A 123 6.12 -6.64 -10.49
C ASN A 123 7.02 -7.82 -10.07
N VAL A 124 7.89 -7.60 -9.08
CA VAL A 124 8.74 -8.63 -8.47
C VAL A 124 8.12 -9.06 -7.15
N ARG A 125 7.47 -10.22 -7.15
CA ARG A 125 6.68 -10.72 -6.02
C ARG A 125 7.50 -11.60 -5.07
N SER A 126 7.10 -11.66 -3.80
CA SER A 126 7.79 -12.44 -2.76
C SER A 126 7.91 -13.94 -3.05
N TYR A 127 7.12 -14.46 -3.98
CA TYR A 127 7.18 -15.85 -4.44
C TYR A 127 8.11 -16.06 -5.65
N THR A 128 8.93 -15.06 -6.03
CA THR A 128 9.96 -15.12 -7.09
C THR A 128 11.36 -15.03 -6.48
N ASP A 129 12.38 -15.49 -7.23
CA ASP A 129 13.79 -15.35 -6.87
C ASP A 129 14.26 -13.94 -7.23
N TYR A 130 14.72 -13.18 -6.25
CA TYR A 130 15.28 -11.84 -6.44
C TYR A 130 16.29 -11.49 -5.34
N GLY A 131 17.08 -10.47 -5.58
CA GLY A 131 18.04 -9.95 -4.62
C GLY A 131 18.55 -8.59 -5.04
N GLY A 132 19.41 -8.00 -4.22
CA GLY A 132 20.01 -6.70 -4.49
C GLY A 132 20.42 -5.97 -3.22
N VAL A 133 20.37 -4.65 -3.26
CA VAL A 133 20.84 -3.75 -2.21
C VAL A 133 19.70 -2.96 -1.58
N ILE A 134 19.83 -2.71 -0.29
CA ILE A 134 18.98 -1.82 0.51
C ILE A 134 19.94 -0.80 1.12
N LEU A 135 19.78 0.48 0.74
CA LEU A 135 20.71 1.54 1.07
C LEU A 135 20.05 2.60 1.96
N ASP A 136 20.56 2.74 3.18
CA ASP A 136 20.32 3.90 4.02
C ASP A 136 21.42 4.93 3.71
N SER A 137 21.24 5.67 2.64
CA SER A 137 22.20 6.67 2.16
C SER A 137 22.22 7.95 3.02
N GLN A 138 21.23 8.12 3.89
CA GLN A 138 21.18 9.23 4.86
C GLN A 138 21.77 8.82 6.22
N ASN A 139 22.04 7.52 6.42
CA ASN A 139 22.53 6.94 7.65
C ASN A 139 21.69 7.32 8.88
N ASP A 140 20.36 7.35 8.69
CA ASP A 140 19.43 7.74 9.74
C ASP A 140 18.87 6.55 10.54
N GLY A 141 19.10 5.32 10.04
CA GLY A 141 18.65 4.07 10.67
C GLY A 141 17.12 3.91 10.65
N HIS A 142 16.39 4.69 9.84
CA HIS A 142 14.93 4.71 9.78
C HIS A 142 14.38 4.52 8.37
N THR A 143 15.12 4.97 7.35
CA THR A 143 14.66 5.00 5.97
C THR A 143 15.75 4.46 5.05
N ALA A 144 15.39 3.56 4.12
CA ALA A 144 16.31 3.04 3.12
C ALA A 144 15.63 2.90 1.75
N GLN A 145 16.42 3.12 0.69
CA GLN A 145 16.00 2.84 -0.69
C GLN A 145 16.37 1.40 -1.05
N LEU A 146 15.43 0.69 -1.64
CA LEU A 146 15.59 -0.68 -2.11
C LEU A 146 15.85 -0.67 -3.62
N PHE A 147 16.84 -1.44 -4.07
CA PHE A 147 17.14 -1.68 -5.48
C PHE A 147 17.34 -3.18 -5.66
N LEU A 148 16.26 -3.86 -6.04
CA LEU A 148 16.23 -5.31 -6.13
C LEU A 148 15.87 -5.74 -7.55
N ALA A 149 16.39 -6.89 -8.00
CA ALA A 149 16.00 -7.42 -9.29
C ALA A 149 15.87 -8.94 -9.25
N ASN A 150 15.01 -9.49 -10.12
CA ASN A 150 14.88 -10.93 -10.26
C ASN A 150 15.99 -11.52 -11.15
N ALA A 151 16.05 -12.84 -11.28
CA ALA A 151 17.09 -13.54 -12.06
C ALA A 151 17.01 -13.32 -13.60
N ARG A 152 16.15 -12.40 -14.07
CA ARG A 152 16.07 -11.90 -15.46
C ARG A 152 16.27 -10.39 -15.55
N GLY A 153 16.66 -9.72 -14.46
CA GLY A 153 16.89 -8.29 -14.42
C GLY A 153 15.63 -7.44 -14.38
N ILE A 154 14.46 -8.02 -14.05
CA ILE A 154 13.26 -7.22 -13.80
C ILE A 154 13.44 -6.50 -12.48
N GLN A 155 13.34 -5.18 -12.52
CA GLN A 155 13.62 -4.26 -11.43
C GLN A 155 12.44 -4.19 -10.45
N TYR A 156 12.79 -3.98 -9.20
CA TYR A 156 11.90 -3.58 -8.12
C TYR A 156 12.63 -2.54 -7.29
N ASP A 157 12.03 -1.40 -7.14
CA ASP A 157 12.53 -0.36 -6.25
C ASP A 157 11.44 0.09 -5.28
N ALA A 158 11.87 0.46 -4.10
CA ALA A 158 10.97 0.88 -3.05
C ALA A 158 11.69 1.80 -2.07
N LEU A 159 10.90 2.48 -1.27
CA LEU A 159 11.34 3.15 -0.07
C LEU A 159 10.85 2.39 1.14
N SER A 160 11.74 1.93 2.00
CA SER A 160 11.39 1.29 3.27
C SER A 160 11.53 2.28 4.41
N ASN A 161 10.51 2.34 5.25
CA ASN A 161 10.52 3.13 6.48
C ASN A 161 9.98 2.27 7.62
N ASP A 162 10.70 2.22 8.72
CA ASP A 162 10.33 1.37 9.86
C ASP A 162 8.99 1.76 10.51
N ALA A 163 8.50 2.98 10.29
CA ALA A 163 7.22 3.44 10.84
C ALA A 163 6.02 3.16 9.92
N SER A 164 6.21 3.29 8.59
CA SER A 164 5.13 3.17 7.60
C SER A 164 5.22 1.90 6.75
N GLY A 165 6.32 1.15 6.84
CA GLY A 165 6.55 -0.05 6.03
C GLY A 165 7.27 0.23 4.72
N GLU A 166 7.10 -0.68 3.77
CA GLU A 166 7.67 -0.61 2.42
C GLU A 166 6.67 0.00 1.45
N ASP A 167 7.13 0.97 0.67
CA ASP A 167 6.37 1.70 -0.36
C ASP A 167 7.08 1.49 -1.70
N ASP A 168 6.48 0.71 -2.59
CA ASP A 168 6.98 0.34 -3.93
C ASP A 168 6.52 1.31 -5.03
N SER A 169 5.98 2.44 -4.65
CA SER A 169 5.47 3.43 -5.61
C SER A 169 6.53 4.38 -6.20
N PRO A 170 7.66 4.73 -5.54
CA PRO A 170 8.69 5.56 -6.16
C PRO A 170 9.47 4.83 -7.26
N ASP A 171 9.59 5.44 -8.42
CA ASP A 171 10.41 4.99 -9.54
C ASP A 171 11.77 5.71 -9.57
N TYR A 172 12.87 5.01 -9.31
CA TYR A 172 14.22 5.55 -9.41
C TYR A 172 14.86 5.23 -10.76
N PHE A 173 15.81 6.07 -11.22
CA PHE A 173 16.65 5.75 -12.38
C PHE A 173 17.78 4.84 -11.92
N TRP A 174 17.83 3.63 -12.42
CA TRP A 174 18.93 2.67 -12.23
C TRP A 174 18.86 1.55 -13.26
N ASP A 175 19.95 0.83 -13.42
CA ASP A 175 20.04 -0.27 -14.38
C ASP A 175 20.31 -1.59 -13.66
N SER A 176 19.82 -2.67 -14.24
CA SER A 176 20.10 -4.04 -13.81
C SER A 176 20.23 -4.97 -15.01
N ALA A 177 21.13 -5.94 -14.88
CA ALA A 177 21.22 -7.08 -15.79
C ALA A 177 21.41 -8.36 -14.99
N ALA A 178 20.70 -9.42 -15.36
CA ALA A 178 20.79 -10.71 -14.69
C ALA A 178 20.75 -11.86 -15.70
N ARG A 179 21.42 -12.95 -15.35
CA ARG A 179 21.49 -14.17 -16.17
C ARG A 179 21.44 -15.42 -15.31
N ILE A 180 20.57 -16.36 -15.70
CA ILE A 180 20.55 -17.71 -15.12
C ILE A 180 21.72 -18.49 -15.69
N THR A 181 22.52 -19.11 -14.81
CA THR A 181 23.72 -19.90 -15.13
C THR A 181 23.48 -21.40 -14.86
N ALA A 182 24.48 -22.21 -15.12
CA ALA A 182 24.42 -23.64 -14.83
C ALA A 182 24.42 -23.96 -13.32
N THR A 183 24.87 -23.03 -12.47
CA THR A 183 25.02 -23.21 -11.01
C THR A 183 24.12 -22.31 -10.18
N GLY A 184 23.32 -21.44 -10.81
CA GLY A 184 22.47 -20.47 -10.13
C GLY A 184 22.11 -19.30 -11.04
N TRP A 185 22.40 -18.08 -10.58
CA TRP A 185 22.19 -16.86 -11.35
C TRP A 185 23.10 -15.73 -10.85
N VAL A 186 23.37 -14.81 -11.74
CA VAL A 186 24.15 -13.60 -11.49
C VAL A 186 23.29 -12.36 -11.69
N LEU A 187 23.63 -11.28 -10.98
CA LEU A 187 22.95 -9.98 -11.06
C LEU A 187 23.99 -8.87 -10.97
N GLU A 188 23.87 -7.89 -11.85
CA GLU A 188 24.55 -6.61 -11.76
C GLU A 188 23.54 -5.48 -11.61
N ILE A 189 23.88 -4.51 -10.78
CA ILE A 189 23.09 -3.31 -10.48
C ILE A 189 24.00 -2.10 -10.65
N ARG A 190 23.49 -1.04 -11.30
CA ARG A 190 24.11 0.28 -11.41
C ARG A 190 23.11 1.35 -11.01
N ILE A 191 23.43 2.14 -9.98
CA ILE A 191 22.58 3.17 -9.43
C ILE A 191 23.30 4.51 -9.59
N PRO A 192 22.75 5.47 -10.36
CA PRO A 192 23.30 6.83 -10.43
C PRO A 192 23.20 7.49 -9.04
N PHE A 193 24.24 8.22 -8.63
CA PHE A 193 24.17 8.98 -7.38
C PHE A 193 23.04 10.03 -7.38
N SER A 194 22.62 10.49 -8.56
CA SER A 194 21.45 11.37 -8.70
C SER A 194 20.11 10.71 -8.32
N SER A 195 20.04 9.39 -8.27
CA SER A 195 18.86 8.63 -7.79
C SER A 195 18.86 8.42 -6.28
N LEU A 196 19.97 8.71 -5.61
CA LEU A 196 20.12 8.57 -4.17
C LEU A 196 19.99 9.93 -3.47
N ARG A 197 19.47 9.93 -2.25
CA ARG A 197 19.40 11.10 -1.40
C ARG A 197 20.38 10.91 -0.25
N TYR A 198 21.49 11.62 -0.29
CA TYR A 198 22.52 11.54 0.74
C TYR A 198 22.98 12.92 1.20
N THR A 199 23.45 12.97 2.43
CA THR A 199 24.08 14.16 3.00
C THR A 199 25.59 14.01 2.88
N ASP A 200 26.25 15.15 2.57
CA ASP A 200 27.69 15.17 2.44
C ASP A 200 28.33 15.10 3.83
N PRO A 201 29.04 14.03 4.24
CA PRO A 201 30.43 14.22 4.52
C PRO A 201 31.30 13.39 3.57
N ASP A 202 32.45 13.94 3.21
CA ASP A 202 33.50 13.23 2.49
C ASP A 202 34.61 12.78 3.47
N PRO A 203 34.78 11.47 3.73
CA PRO A 203 34.10 10.31 3.13
C PRO A 203 32.69 10.08 3.69
N ALA A 204 31.76 9.72 2.80
CA ALA A 204 30.40 9.38 3.18
C ALA A 204 30.33 8.02 3.90
N GLN A 205 29.45 7.94 4.90
CA GLN A 205 29.12 6.69 5.58
C GLN A 205 27.63 6.42 5.41
N TRP A 206 27.30 5.25 4.87
CA TRP A 206 25.92 4.81 4.64
C TRP A 206 25.63 3.54 5.45
N GLY A 207 24.37 3.23 5.60
CA GLY A 207 23.90 1.91 6.00
C GLY A 207 23.62 1.04 4.79
N ILE A 208 23.96 -0.27 4.85
CA ILE A 208 23.68 -1.21 3.77
C ILE A 208 23.20 -2.56 4.29
N LEU A 209 22.18 -3.11 3.63
CA LEU A 209 21.76 -4.50 3.71
C LEU A 209 21.84 -5.11 2.31
N LEU A 210 22.52 -6.23 2.14
CA LEU A 210 22.46 -7.04 0.93
C LEU A 210 21.45 -8.15 1.15
N TYR A 211 20.60 -8.38 0.16
CA TYR A 211 19.42 -9.22 0.29
C TYR A 211 19.29 -10.26 -0.79
N ARG A 212 18.80 -11.45 -0.42
CA ARG A 212 18.35 -12.50 -1.34
C ARG A 212 17.04 -13.11 -0.86
N ASN A 213 16.06 -13.18 -1.75
CA ASN A 213 14.81 -13.93 -1.59
C ASN A 213 14.89 -15.22 -2.41
N ARG A 214 14.65 -16.37 -1.79
CA ARG A 214 14.67 -17.70 -2.42
C ARG A 214 13.45 -18.50 -1.99
N PRO A 215 12.33 -18.42 -2.75
CA PRO A 215 11.10 -19.16 -2.43
C PRO A 215 11.19 -20.60 -2.94
N ARG A 216 11.14 -21.58 -2.02
CA ARG A 216 11.08 -23.01 -2.32
C ARG A 216 9.97 -23.64 -1.49
N ASP A 217 10.28 -24.63 -0.65
CA ASP A 217 9.38 -25.18 0.37
C ASP A 217 8.98 -24.14 1.43
N PHE A 218 9.91 -23.25 1.79
CA PHE A 218 9.68 -22.03 2.55
C PHE A 218 10.18 -20.80 1.76
N ARG A 219 9.82 -19.61 2.21
CA ARG A 219 10.43 -18.36 1.74
C ARG A 219 11.74 -18.16 2.51
N TYR A 220 12.86 -18.57 1.91
CA TYR A 220 14.17 -18.31 2.48
C TYR A 220 14.58 -16.87 2.20
N GLN A 221 14.81 -16.12 3.27
CA GLN A 221 15.36 -14.76 3.22
C GLN A 221 16.75 -14.75 3.80
N MET A 222 17.69 -14.17 3.06
CA MET A 222 19.10 -14.13 3.44
C MET A 222 19.60 -12.70 3.37
N PHE A 223 20.33 -12.28 4.41
CA PHE A 223 20.94 -10.95 4.53
C PHE A 223 22.39 -11.07 4.93
N THR A 224 23.17 -10.02 4.67
CA THR A 224 24.55 -9.88 5.18
C THR A 224 24.60 -9.30 6.60
N SER A 225 23.47 -8.92 7.15
CA SER A 225 23.33 -8.41 8.52
C SER A 225 22.50 -9.34 9.37
N ARG A 226 22.74 -9.32 10.67
CA ARG A 226 21.85 -9.96 11.63
C ARG A 226 20.55 -9.17 11.75
N LEU A 227 19.43 -9.86 11.72
CA LEU A 227 18.11 -9.30 11.97
C LEU A 227 17.52 -9.96 13.22
N PRO A 228 17.66 -9.35 14.39
CA PRO A 228 17.11 -9.89 15.63
C PRO A 228 15.58 -9.94 15.56
N ARG A 229 14.98 -11.04 16.00
CA ARG A 229 13.51 -11.21 16.02
C ARG A 229 12.83 -10.44 17.16
N ASP A 230 13.60 -9.94 18.08
CA ASP A 230 13.18 -9.10 19.19
C ASP A 230 13.46 -7.61 18.95
N SER A 231 13.53 -7.21 17.69
CA SER A 231 13.70 -5.81 17.28
C SER A 231 12.50 -5.35 16.44
N SER A 232 11.98 -4.19 16.78
CA SER A 232 10.97 -3.47 15.98
C SER A 232 11.57 -2.62 14.87
N CYS A 233 12.89 -2.63 14.73
CA CYS A 233 13.64 -1.84 13.77
C CYS A 233 14.28 -2.75 12.72
N PHE A 234 14.05 -2.47 11.43
CA PHE A 234 14.65 -3.19 10.31
C PHE A 234 15.89 -2.45 9.77
N ILE A 235 15.74 -1.15 9.45
CA ILE A 235 16.81 -0.36 8.82
C ILE A 235 17.98 -0.12 9.76
N CYS A 236 17.74 0.06 11.06
CA CYS A 236 18.83 0.23 12.05
C CYS A 236 19.76 -1.00 12.17
N ASN A 237 19.39 -2.14 11.56
CA ASN A 237 20.24 -3.31 11.46
C ASN A 237 21.16 -3.30 10.23
N SER A 238 21.23 -2.19 9.48
CA SER A 238 22.17 -2.01 8.39
C SER A 238 23.62 -2.06 8.87
N ARG A 239 24.50 -2.68 8.06
CA ARG A 239 25.95 -2.63 8.31
C ARG A 239 26.51 -1.30 7.80
N PRO A 240 27.53 -0.72 8.47
CA PRO A 240 28.20 0.47 7.94
C PRO A 240 28.87 0.17 6.60
N LEU A 241 28.55 0.96 5.58
CA LEU A 241 29.23 1.00 4.28
C LEU A 241 30.23 2.14 4.30
N VAL A 242 31.52 1.81 4.15
CA VAL A 242 32.62 2.77 4.25
C VAL A 242 33.52 2.74 3.01
N GLY A 243 34.16 3.86 2.71
CA GLY A 243 35.09 3.99 1.58
C GLY A 243 34.53 4.81 0.42
N LEU A 244 33.32 5.31 0.52
CA LEU A 244 32.75 6.29 -0.42
C LEU A 244 33.43 7.65 -0.20
N ALA A 245 34.08 8.20 -1.23
CA ALA A 245 34.75 9.48 -1.15
C ALA A 245 34.68 10.21 -2.51
N GLY A 246 34.62 11.55 -2.47
CA GLY A 246 34.60 12.39 -3.66
C GLY A 246 33.37 12.14 -4.51
N LEU A 247 32.20 11.96 -3.89
CA LEU A 247 30.95 11.76 -4.60
C LEU A 247 30.56 13.06 -5.33
N SER A 248 30.08 12.94 -6.56
CA SER A 248 29.67 14.08 -7.37
C SER A 248 28.39 14.71 -6.82
N ALA A 249 28.47 15.94 -6.38
CA ALA A 249 27.32 16.76 -6.00
C ALA A 249 26.65 17.40 -7.23
N GLY A 250 26.66 16.74 -8.39
CA GLY A 250 26.16 17.28 -9.66
C GLY A 250 24.67 17.64 -9.59
N SER A 251 24.30 18.77 -10.18
CA SER A 251 22.91 19.11 -10.46
C SER A 251 22.40 18.21 -11.60
N HIS A 252 21.23 17.64 -11.43
CA HIS A 252 20.58 16.80 -12.43
C HIS A 252 19.18 17.31 -12.72
N TYR A 253 18.76 17.30 -13.97
CA TYR A 253 17.38 17.62 -14.33
C TYR A 253 16.82 16.65 -15.37
N VAL A 254 15.51 16.42 -15.27
CA VAL A 254 14.72 15.64 -16.21
C VAL A 254 13.54 16.49 -16.64
N VAL A 255 13.26 16.53 -17.93
CA VAL A 255 12.06 17.16 -18.49
C VAL A 255 11.38 16.15 -19.41
N ALA A 256 10.14 15.82 -19.11
CA ALA A 256 9.38 14.79 -19.82
C ALA A 256 8.08 15.38 -20.40
N PRO A 257 8.12 16.04 -21.57
CA PRO A 257 6.91 16.40 -22.29
C PRO A 257 6.17 15.14 -22.76
N TYR A 258 4.84 15.23 -22.78
CA TYR A 258 4.00 14.20 -23.37
C TYR A 258 2.97 14.80 -24.33
N ALA A 259 2.48 13.95 -25.24
CA ALA A 259 1.31 14.18 -26.05
C ALA A 259 0.39 12.98 -25.96
N ALA A 260 -0.89 13.24 -25.81
CA ALA A 260 -1.93 12.24 -25.76
C ALA A 260 -3.07 12.57 -26.73
N ALA A 261 -3.79 11.55 -27.16
CA ALA A 261 -5.03 11.66 -27.88
C ALA A 261 -6.03 10.67 -27.28
N ASN A 262 -7.23 11.13 -27.08
CA ASN A 262 -8.34 10.33 -26.55
C ASN A 262 -9.56 10.50 -27.47
N GLN A 263 -10.29 9.42 -27.68
CA GLN A 263 -11.58 9.44 -28.37
C GLN A 263 -12.57 8.58 -27.59
N ALA A 264 -13.65 9.20 -27.16
CA ALA A 264 -14.73 8.55 -26.43
C ALA A 264 -15.96 8.34 -27.31
N ALA A 265 -16.79 7.39 -26.94
CA ALA A 265 -18.11 7.17 -27.50
C ALA A 265 -19.07 6.78 -26.38
N ALA A 266 -20.23 7.44 -26.31
CA ALA A 266 -21.25 7.21 -25.31
C ALA A 266 -22.65 7.21 -25.92
N PRO A 267 -23.68 6.61 -25.29
CA PRO A 267 -25.05 6.66 -25.74
C PRO A 267 -25.65 8.08 -25.51
N ARG A 268 -26.05 8.79 -26.57
CA ARG A 268 -26.55 10.18 -26.46
C ARG A 268 -28.01 10.28 -26.05
N ASP A 269 -28.81 9.29 -26.43
CA ASP A 269 -30.26 9.29 -26.20
C ASP A 269 -30.67 8.37 -25.03
N GLY A 270 -29.74 8.16 -24.08
CA GLY A 270 -29.91 7.28 -22.94
C GLY A 270 -29.42 5.85 -23.19
N LEU A 271 -29.38 5.07 -22.12
CA LEU A 271 -28.88 3.67 -22.12
C LEU A 271 -29.69 2.85 -23.17
N GLY A 272 -28.95 2.02 -23.93
CA GLY A 272 -29.50 1.21 -25.02
C GLY A 272 -29.55 1.92 -26.38
N SER A 273 -29.31 3.24 -26.46
CA SER A 273 -29.14 3.92 -27.75
C SER A 273 -27.78 3.62 -28.38
N PRO A 274 -27.65 3.74 -29.73
CA PRO A 274 -26.34 3.56 -30.37
C PRO A 274 -25.29 4.53 -29.84
N LEU A 275 -24.07 4.04 -29.67
CA LEU A 275 -22.92 4.87 -29.27
C LEU A 275 -22.66 5.94 -30.35
N ALA A 276 -22.63 7.19 -29.95
CA ALA A 276 -22.13 8.29 -30.76
C ALA A 276 -20.68 8.59 -30.36
N THR A 277 -19.81 8.60 -31.35
CA THR A 277 -18.39 8.90 -31.15
C THR A 277 -18.19 10.40 -31.08
N ASP A 278 -17.49 10.87 -30.08
CA ASP A 278 -17.08 12.26 -29.94
C ASP A 278 -15.86 12.57 -30.82
N ASP A 279 -15.61 13.86 -31.05
CA ASP A 279 -14.37 14.28 -31.72
C ASP A 279 -13.15 13.85 -30.89
N ALA A 280 -12.06 13.56 -31.59
CA ALA A 280 -10.82 13.20 -30.90
C ALA A 280 -10.26 14.41 -30.15
N GLU A 281 -10.04 14.23 -28.85
CA GLU A 281 -9.43 15.22 -27.98
C GLU A 281 -7.91 15.02 -27.99
N PHE A 282 -7.18 16.11 -28.18
CA PHE A 282 -5.71 16.11 -28.10
C PHE A 282 -5.29 16.87 -26.85
N ASP A 283 -4.40 16.26 -26.11
CA ASP A 283 -3.88 16.80 -24.88
C ASP A 283 -2.37 16.76 -24.84
N GLY A 284 -1.76 17.61 -24.03
CA GLY A 284 -0.32 17.66 -23.84
C GLY A 284 0.04 18.35 -22.55
N GLY A 285 1.13 17.90 -21.98
CA GLY A 285 1.64 18.44 -20.73
C GLY A 285 3.12 18.16 -20.58
N VAL A 286 3.64 18.48 -19.39
CA VAL A 286 5.06 18.31 -19.11
C VAL A 286 5.27 18.01 -17.63
N ASP A 287 6.09 17.00 -17.36
CA ASP A 287 6.68 16.74 -16.06
C ASP A 287 8.14 17.20 -16.07
N ALA A 288 8.56 17.84 -15.00
CA ALA A 288 9.94 18.30 -14.83
C ALA A 288 10.43 17.98 -13.43
N LYS A 289 11.66 17.49 -13.33
CA LYS A 289 12.35 17.21 -12.08
C LYS A 289 13.70 17.88 -12.11
N TRP A 290 14.01 18.61 -11.06
CA TRP A 290 15.31 19.24 -10.86
C TRP A 290 15.88 18.84 -9.50
N ILE A 291 17.10 18.33 -9.53
CA ILE A 291 17.88 17.93 -8.36
C ILE A 291 19.07 18.89 -8.26
N PRO A 292 18.93 20.03 -7.58
CA PRO A 292 20.02 21.03 -7.46
C PRO A 292 21.22 20.51 -6.67
N ASN A 293 20.99 19.59 -5.75
CA ASN A 293 21.99 18.92 -4.92
C ASN A 293 21.46 17.54 -4.46
N PRO A 294 22.29 16.63 -3.94
CA PRO A 294 21.88 15.29 -3.57
C PRO A 294 20.77 15.21 -2.51
N SER A 295 20.56 16.24 -1.72
CA SER A 295 19.57 16.25 -0.64
C SER A 295 18.25 16.92 -1.02
N THR A 296 18.11 17.50 -2.23
CA THR A 296 16.92 18.28 -2.61
C THR A 296 16.42 17.87 -4.00
N ALA A 297 15.12 17.67 -4.14
CA ALA A 297 14.43 17.50 -5.40
C ALA A 297 13.27 18.48 -5.52
N ILE A 298 13.07 19.02 -6.71
CA ILE A 298 11.95 19.86 -7.08
C ILE A 298 11.25 19.22 -8.27
N ASP A 299 9.99 18.90 -8.12
CA ASP A 299 9.14 18.30 -9.13
C ASP A 299 8.05 19.27 -9.53
N ALA A 300 7.80 19.40 -10.81
CA ALA A 300 6.75 20.23 -11.36
C ALA A 300 5.98 19.43 -12.43
N THR A 301 4.68 19.57 -12.44
CA THR A 301 3.83 19.03 -13.48
C THR A 301 2.85 20.07 -13.98
N VAL A 302 2.58 20.08 -15.25
CA VAL A 302 1.54 20.90 -15.87
C VAL A 302 0.69 19.98 -16.74
N ASN A 303 -0.60 19.97 -16.44
CA ASN A 303 -1.60 19.18 -17.12
C ASN A 303 -1.24 17.68 -17.21
N PRO A 304 -0.99 17.00 -16.06
CA PRO A 304 -0.57 15.60 -16.08
C PRO A 304 -1.65 14.67 -16.65
N ASP A 305 -1.23 13.70 -17.47
CA ASP A 305 -2.11 12.68 -18.03
C ASP A 305 -1.91 11.33 -17.32
N PHE A 306 -3.00 10.75 -16.85
CA PHE A 306 -3.04 9.48 -16.12
C PHE A 306 -3.78 8.37 -16.90
N SER A 307 -4.09 8.55 -18.17
CA SER A 307 -4.86 7.63 -19.01
C SER A 307 -4.30 6.21 -19.11
N GLN A 308 -2.96 6.05 -18.97
CA GLN A 308 -2.29 4.74 -19.03
C GLN A 308 -2.34 3.93 -17.72
N ILE A 309 -2.77 4.56 -16.62
CA ILE A 309 -2.78 3.91 -15.32
C ILE A 309 -3.81 2.78 -15.29
N GLU A 310 -3.44 1.66 -14.68
CA GLU A 310 -4.36 0.53 -14.50
C GLU A 310 -5.53 0.95 -13.61
N SER A 311 -6.76 0.65 -14.06
CA SER A 311 -7.97 0.86 -13.27
C SER A 311 -7.87 0.17 -11.90
N ASP A 312 -8.49 0.76 -10.89
CA ASP A 312 -8.57 0.11 -9.59
C ASP A 312 -9.34 -1.22 -9.71
N ALA A 313 -8.96 -2.18 -8.88
CA ALA A 313 -9.73 -3.40 -8.77
C ALA A 313 -11.07 -3.08 -8.09
N GLY A 314 -12.16 -3.54 -8.66
CA GLY A 314 -13.48 -3.38 -8.08
C GLY A 314 -13.56 -3.98 -6.68
N GLN A 315 -14.41 -3.40 -5.85
CA GLN A 315 -14.74 -3.88 -4.50
C GLN A 315 -16.25 -4.00 -4.39
N ILE A 316 -16.74 -4.99 -3.64
CA ILE A 316 -18.18 -5.10 -3.37
C ILE A 316 -18.56 -3.97 -2.42
N THR A 317 -19.39 -3.05 -2.90
CA THR A 317 -19.87 -1.87 -2.15
C THR A 317 -21.21 -2.10 -1.45
N ALA A 318 -21.90 -3.20 -1.80
CA ALA A 318 -23.18 -3.54 -1.18
C ALA A 318 -23.06 -3.72 0.34
N ASN A 319 -23.88 -3.01 1.10
CA ASN A 319 -23.92 -3.04 2.56
C ASN A 319 -22.62 -2.53 3.25
N GLU A 320 -21.87 -1.62 2.61
CA GLU A 320 -20.73 -0.94 3.23
C GLU A 320 -21.17 0.43 3.80
N ARG A 321 -20.74 0.74 5.04
CA ARG A 321 -21.08 2.01 5.71
C ARG A 321 -20.02 3.09 5.51
N PHE A 322 -18.76 2.69 5.34
CA PHE A 322 -17.63 3.61 5.26
C PHE A 322 -17.01 3.64 3.87
N ALA A 323 -16.41 4.77 3.52
CA ALA A 323 -15.66 4.94 2.29
C ALA A 323 -14.58 3.87 2.11
N LEU A 324 -14.42 3.37 0.89
CA LEU A 324 -13.42 2.36 0.55
C LEU A 324 -12.11 3.03 0.12
N PHE A 325 -11.00 2.49 0.61
CA PHE A 325 -9.66 2.99 0.29
C PHE A 325 -9.14 2.41 -1.02
N TYR A 326 -8.56 3.28 -1.86
CA TYR A 326 -7.83 2.91 -3.08
C TYR A 326 -6.41 3.50 -3.04
N PRO A 327 -5.35 2.70 -3.24
CA PRO A 327 -3.98 3.21 -3.20
C PRO A 327 -3.69 4.19 -4.35
N GLU A 328 -2.79 5.16 -4.11
CA GLU A 328 -2.30 6.06 -5.17
C GLU A 328 -1.46 5.27 -6.18
N LYS A 329 -1.58 5.62 -7.47
CA LYS A 329 -0.85 4.99 -8.57
C LYS A 329 -0.22 6.01 -9.53
N ARG A 330 -0.44 7.30 -9.31
CA ARG A 330 0.00 8.37 -10.21
C ARG A 330 1.42 8.82 -9.86
N PRO A 331 2.39 8.70 -10.79
CA PRO A 331 3.82 8.88 -10.49
C PRO A 331 4.17 10.21 -9.84
N PHE A 332 3.55 11.32 -10.27
CA PHE A 332 3.81 12.64 -9.67
C PHE A 332 3.56 12.66 -8.17
N PHE A 333 2.53 11.95 -7.68
CA PHE A 333 2.17 11.96 -6.26
C PHE A 333 2.96 10.95 -5.42
N LEU A 334 3.68 10.04 -6.03
CA LEU A 334 4.39 8.96 -5.36
C LEU A 334 5.80 9.35 -4.90
N GLU A 335 6.45 10.31 -5.54
CA GLU A 335 7.78 10.77 -5.12
C GLU A 335 7.74 11.43 -3.73
N GLY A 336 8.54 10.93 -2.80
CA GLY A 336 8.62 11.44 -1.43
C GLY A 336 7.34 11.28 -0.60
N VAL A 337 6.45 10.38 -1.01
CA VAL A 337 5.17 10.08 -0.35
C VAL A 337 5.36 9.61 1.10
N ASN A 338 6.48 8.94 1.42
CA ASN A 338 6.84 8.54 2.77
C ASN A 338 6.85 9.70 3.79
N LEU A 339 7.21 10.91 3.34
CA LEU A 339 7.11 12.11 4.19
C LEU A 339 5.66 12.60 4.36
N LEU A 340 4.71 12.14 3.56
CA LEU A 340 3.29 12.46 3.67
C LEU A 340 2.49 11.37 4.39
N GLN A 341 3.07 10.18 4.58
CA GLN A 341 2.46 9.12 5.36
C GLN A 341 2.58 9.45 6.86
N THR A 342 1.44 9.58 7.52
CA THR A 342 1.33 9.92 8.93
C THR A 342 0.33 9.00 9.64
N PRO A 343 0.36 8.89 10.99
CA PRO A 343 -0.57 8.05 11.75
C PRO A 343 -2.05 8.26 11.43
N ILE A 344 -2.46 9.49 11.20
CA ILE A 344 -3.78 9.89 10.69
C ILE A 344 -3.60 10.26 9.22
N GLN A 345 -4.36 9.67 8.32
CA GLN A 345 -4.21 9.88 6.88
C GLN A 345 -4.85 11.21 6.44
N ALA A 346 -4.34 12.33 6.96
CA ALA A 346 -4.79 13.68 6.61
C ALA A 346 -4.32 14.13 5.21
N VAL A 347 -3.47 13.35 4.54
CA VAL A 347 -3.07 13.54 3.15
C VAL A 347 -3.31 12.27 2.37
N TYR A 348 -4.15 12.36 1.36
CA TYR A 348 -4.50 11.28 0.44
C TYR A 348 -4.58 11.89 -0.96
N THR A 349 -3.55 11.72 -1.75
CA THR A 349 -3.37 12.45 -3.00
C THR A 349 -4.43 12.16 -4.06
N ARG A 350 -5.22 11.09 -3.93
CA ARG A 350 -6.35 10.80 -4.81
C ARG A 350 -7.51 11.79 -4.69
N THR A 351 -7.54 12.61 -3.63
CA THR A 351 -8.44 13.77 -3.54
C THR A 351 -8.11 14.88 -4.54
N PHE A 352 -6.91 14.87 -5.12
CA PHE A 352 -6.55 15.64 -6.31
C PHE A 352 -6.99 14.89 -7.55
N THR A 353 -8.17 15.16 -8.04
CA THR A 353 -8.79 14.36 -9.11
C THR A 353 -8.24 14.72 -10.48
N SER A 354 -8.21 16.01 -10.81
CA SER A 354 -7.81 16.55 -12.12
C SER A 354 -6.85 17.75 -11.97
N PRO A 355 -5.60 17.55 -11.58
CA PRO A 355 -4.66 18.64 -11.37
C PRO A 355 -4.38 19.39 -12.68
N ARG A 356 -4.46 20.75 -12.62
CA ARG A 356 -4.02 21.61 -13.71
C ARG A 356 -2.51 21.80 -13.68
N PHE A 357 -1.96 21.98 -12.48
CA PHE A 357 -0.53 21.99 -12.21
C PHE A 357 -0.25 21.48 -10.81
N GLY A 358 0.96 21.03 -10.61
CA GLY A 358 1.51 20.68 -9.30
C GLY A 358 2.98 21.07 -9.20
N LEU A 359 3.40 21.55 -8.05
CA LEU A 359 4.80 21.83 -7.72
C LEU A 359 5.09 21.20 -6.37
N ARG A 360 6.16 20.44 -6.29
CA ARG A 360 6.63 19.83 -5.05
C ARG A 360 8.11 20.08 -4.85
N ALA A 361 8.50 20.34 -3.61
CA ALA A 361 9.88 20.38 -3.16
C ALA A 361 10.05 19.39 -2.01
N THR A 362 11.03 18.50 -2.13
CA THR A 362 11.39 17.52 -1.11
C THR A 362 12.89 17.63 -0.85
N GLY A 363 13.28 17.66 0.41
CA GLY A 363 14.69 17.81 0.74
C GLY A 363 14.99 17.61 2.21
N GLY A 364 16.26 17.81 2.57
CA GLY A 364 16.67 17.72 3.96
C GLY A 364 18.16 17.84 4.20
N SER A 365 18.52 17.66 5.45
CA SER A 365 19.86 17.50 5.97
C SER A 365 19.92 16.19 6.77
N GLU A 366 21.03 15.85 7.41
CA GLU A 366 21.18 14.67 8.26
C GLU A 366 20.03 14.49 9.28
N SER A 367 19.61 15.58 9.91
CA SER A 367 18.62 15.54 10.99
C SER A 367 17.29 16.18 10.66
N THR A 368 17.12 16.83 9.51
CA THR A 368 15.87 17.54 9.18
C THR A 368 15.46 17.25 7.75
N LYS A 369 14.22 16.79 7.56
CA LYS A 369 13.62 16.46 6.27
C LYS A 369 12.35 17.26 6.09
N TYR A 370 12.05 17.65 4.84
CA TYR A 370 10.83 18.39 4.54
C TYR A 370 10.27 17.99 3.17
N THR A 371 8.97 18.15 3.03
CA THR A 371 8.27 18.14 1.76
C THR A 371 7.23 19.24 1.74
N ALA A 372 7.04 19.85 0.58
CA ALA A 372 5.98 20.82 0.33
C ALA A 372 5.40 20.58 -1.05
N LEU A 373 4.08 20.48 -1.16
CA LEU A 373 3.33 20.30 -2.39
C LEU A 373 2.29 21.40 -2.49
N VAL A 374 2.18 22.02 -3.65
CA VAL A 374 1.11 22.96 -3.98
C VAL A 374 0.59 22.65 -5.38
N GLY A 375 -0.70 22.89 -5.62
CA GLY A 375 -1.31 22.66 -6.93
C GLY A 375 -2.72 23.20 -7.03
N GLU A 376 -3.25 23.20 -8.26
CA GLU A 376 -4.64 23.51 -8.57
C GLU A 376 -5.30 22.24 -9.09
N ASP A 377 -6.40 21.84 -8.44
CA ASP A 377 -7.29 20.77 -8.87
C ASP A 377 -8.52 21.36 -9.56
N ARG A 378 -8.88 20.82 -10.73
CA ARG A 378 -10.06 21.25 -11.50
C ARG A 378 -11.37 20.72 -10.92
N GLY A 379 -11.29 19.77 -9.96
CA GLY A 379 -12.45 19.06 -9.43
C GLY A 379 -12.85 17.84 -10.26
N GLY A 380 -14.09 17.41 -10.11
CA GLY A 380 -14.64 16.22 -10.78
C GLY A 380 -14.49 14.93 -9.97
N GLY A 381 -14.12 15.02 -8.68
CA GLY A 381 -14.09 13.92 -7.73
C GLY A 381 -15.12 14.08 -6.63
N SER A 382 -15.06 13.17 -5.64
CA SER A 382 -15.93 13.21 -4.47
C SER A 382 -15.11 13.42 -3.20
N VAL A 383 -15.63 14.25 -2.29
CA VAL A 383 -15.10 14.47 -0.93
C VAL A 383 -15.84 13.53 0.01
N ILE A 384 -15.11 12.93 0.96
CA ILE A 384 -15.68 12.08 2.01
C ILE A 384 -16.29 12.99 3.08
N LEU A 385 -17.55 12.76 3.41
CA LEU A 385 -18.26 13.36 4.53
C LEU A 385 -18.33 12.34 5.66
N PRO A 386 -17.41 12.40 6.65
CA PRO A 386 -17.33 11.38 7.67
C PRO A 386 -18.38 11.60 8.76
N GLY A 387 -18.90 10.49 9.30
CA GLY A 387 -19.79 10.46 10.46
C GLY A 387 -19.42 9.34 11.44
N PRO A 388 -20.06 9.24 12.59
CA PRO A 388 -19.72 8.22 13.61
C PRO A 388 -20.13 6.80 13.20
N GLU A 389 -21.19 6.65 12.41
CA GLU A 389 -21.74 5.34 12.01
C GLU A 389 -21.54 5.04 10.51
N GLY A 390 -21.08 6.00 9.70
CA GLY A 390 -20.86 5.82 8.26
C GLY A 390 -20.27 7.05 7.57
N SER A 391 -19.95 6.91 6.29
CA SER A 391 -19.46 8.00 5.44
C SER A 391 -20.50 8.37 4.37
N GLY A 392 -20.74 9.68 4.19
CA GLY A 392 -21.34 10.24 3.00
C GLY A 392 -20.28 10.70 1.99
N PHE A 393 -20.76 11.16 0.84
CA PHE A 393 -19.93 11.71 -0.23
C PHE A 393 -20.58 12.96 -0.80
N ALA A 394 -19.75 13.94 -1.18
CA ALA A 394 -20.18 15.12 -1.90
C ALA A 394 -19.35 15.27 -3.18
N ASP A 395 -19.99 15.46 -4.32
CA ASP A 395 -19.29 15.67 -5.58
C ASP A 395 -18.69 17.08 -5.63
N GLN A 396 -17.42 17.17 -5.99
CA GLN A 396 -16.70 18.43 -6.15
C GLN A 396 -16.75 18.87 -7.61
N ASP A 397 -17.72 19.66 -8.00
CA ASP A 397 -17.89 20.23 -9.35
C ASP A 397 -17.16 21.57 -9.55
N PHE A 398 -16.35 21.98 -8.60
CA PHE A 398 -15.58 23.23 -8.57
C PHE A 398 -14.08 22.97 -8.41
N SER A 399 -13.25 23.93 -8.85
CA SER A 399 -11.80 23.84 -8.68
C SER A 399 -11.36 24.22 -7.27
N SER A 400 -10.18 23.77 -6.88
CA SER A 400 -9.56 24.09 -5.59
C SER A 400 -8.05 24.27 -5.70
N TYR A 401 -7.48 25.11 -4.81
CA TYR A 401 -6.05 25.18 -4.58
C TYR A 401 -5.69 24.35 -3.36
N VAL A 402 -4.64 23.57 -3.50
CA VAL A 402 -4.21 22.65 -2.45
C VAL A 402 -2.76 22.93 -2.08
N ALA A 403 -2.48 22.91 -0.77
CA ALA A 403 -1.16 23.01 -0.22
C ALA A 403 -0.95 21.96 0.86
N VAL A 404 0.17 21.24 0.79
CA VAL A 404 0.58 20.27 1.80
C VAL A 404 2.04 20.54 2.15
N THR A 405 2.38 20.55 3.42
CA THR A 405 3.78 20.63 3.87
C THR A 405 3.99 19.79 5.11
N ARG A 406 5.13 19.14 5.19
CA ARG A 406 5.59 18.45 6.40
C ARG A 406 7.08 18.70 6.60
N ALA A 407 7.47 18.98 7.83
CA ALA A 407 8.85 19.05 8.27
C ALA A 407 9.07 18.09 9.43
N ARG A 408 10.13 17.30 9.36
CA ARG A 408 10.53 16.29 10.36
C ARG A 408 11.95 16.57 10.84
N HIS A 409 12.16 16.42 12.13
CA HIS A 409 13.48 16.46 12.75
C HIS A 409 13.77 15.14 13.47
N ASP A 410 14.88 14.51 13.09
CA ASP A 410 15.32 13.20 13.57
C ASP A 410 16.31 13.36 14.75
N PHE A 411 16.15 12.53 15.77
CA PHE A 411 17.03 12.33 16.90
C PHE A 411 17.50 10.86 16.91
N ALA A 412 18.51 10.52 17.70
CA ALA A 412 19.08 9.18 17.73
C ALA A 412 18.07 8.03 17.99
N LYS A 413 16.95 8.29 18.68
CA LYS A 413 15.92 7.28 19.02
C LYS A 413 14.50 7.80 18.83
N ALA A 414 14.33 8.88 18.12
CA ALA A 414 13.02 9.50 17.95
C ALA A 414 13.01 10.41 16.73
N PHE A 415 11.84 10.73 16.24
CA PHE A 415 11.63 11.93 15.45
C PHE A 415 10.43 12.73 15.97
N VAL A 416 10.42 14.00 15.63
CA VAL A 416 9.26 14.88 15.78
C VAL A 416 9.01 15.57 14.45
N SER A 417 7.78 15.67 14.05
CA SER A 417 7.41 16.37 12.82
C SER A 417 6.17 17.24 12.99
N PHE A 418 5.91 18.08 12.00
CA PHE A 418 4.74 18.92 11.92
C PHE A 418 4.16 18.86 10.51
N LEU A 419 2.88 18.55 10.39
CA LEU A 419 2.11 18.48 9.16
C LEU A 419 1.18 19.70 9.08
N TYR A 420 1.07 20.27 7.88
CA TYR A 420 0.00 21.16 7.48
C TYR A 420 -0.55 20.74 6.12
N THR A 421 -1.86 20.73 5.97
CA THR A 421 -2.56 20.58 4.69
C THR A 421 -3.72 21.55 4.62
N GLY A 422 -3.91 22.18 3.48
CA GLY A 422 -4.98 23.13 3.23
C GLY A 422 -5.60 22.94 1.84
N ARG A 423 -6.90 23.14 1.74
CA ARG A 423 -7.68 23.20 0.51
C ARG A 423 -8.50 24.47 0.52
N GLU A 424 -8.41 25.27 -0.55
CA GLU A 424 -9.18 26.48 -0.77
C GLU A 424 -10.04 26.28 -2.01
N ASN A 425 -11.35 26.30 -1.86
CA ASN A 425 -12.24 26.12 -2.99
C ASN A 425 -12.32 27.42 -3.81
N ALA A 426 -12.23 27.28 -5.13
CA ALA A 426 -12.22 28.40 -6.07
C ALA A 426 -13.51 28.42 -6.90
N GLY A 427 -14.04 29.62 -7.16
CA GLY A 427 -15.22 29.84 -7.98
C GLY A 427 -16.30 30.64 -7.26
N ALA A 428 -17.21 31.23 -8.05
CA ALA A 428 -18.23 32.16 -7.54
C ALA A 428 -19.32 31.47 -6.70
N ASP A 429 -19.51 30.18 -6.87
CA ASP A 429 -20.62 29.42 -6.31
C ASP A 429 -20.19 28.38 -5.26
N GLY A 430 -18.91 28.31 -4.91
CA GLY A 430 -18.42 27.23 -4.11
C GLY A 430 -17.84 27.62 -2.76
N GLY A 431 -17.29 28.74 -2.55
CA GLY A 431 -16.69 29.19 -1.26
C GLY A 431 -16.25 28.04 -0.34
N GLY A 432 -15.49 28.32 0.66
CA GLY A 432 -15.11 27.32 1.66
C GLY A 432 -13.66 26.92 1.61
N SER A 433 -13.20 26.44 2.74
CA SER A 433 -11.83 26.03 2.94
C SER A 433 -11.73 24.90 3.97
N ASN A 434 -10.66 24.10 3.88
CA ASN A 434 -10.31 23.14 4.91
C ASN A 434 -8.81 23.23 5.20
N HIS A 435 -8.47 23.43 6.48
CA HIS A 435 -7.09 23.47 6.96
C HIS A 435 -6.91 22.45 8.06
N VAL A 436 -5.85 21.63 7.98
CA VAL A 436 -5.48 20.68 9.02
C VAL A 436 -4.02 20.86 9.38
N ALA A 437 -3.71 20.96 10.67
CA ALA A 437 -2.34 21.09 11.12
C ALA A 437 -2.10 20.39 12.46
N GLY A 438 -0.87 19.91 12.65
CA GLY A 438 -0.45 19.38 13.94
C GLY A 438 0.84 18.56 13.91
N PRO A 439 1.37 18.25 15.13
CA PRO A 439 2.59 17.46 15.28
C PRO A 439 2.34 15.96 15.19
N ASP A 440 3.39 15.22 14.81
CA ASP A 440 3.51 13.78 14.98
C ASP A 440 4.92 13.41 15.47
N PHE A 441 5.05 12.21 16.05
CA PHE A 441 6.32 11.74 16.58
C PHE A 441 6.40 10.21 16.56
N GLU A 442 7.63 9.70 16.58
CA GLU A 442 7.96 8.32 16.92
C GLU A 442 9.10 8.32 17.93
N TRP A 443 9.04 7.42 18.90
CA TRP A 443 10.06 7.22 19.93
C TRP A 443 10.32 5.73 20.14
N ARG A 444 11.60 5.33 20.07
CA ARG A 444 12.10 3.96 20.28
C ARG A 444 12.99 3.91 21.51
N PRO A 445 12.40 3.80 22.72
CA PRO A 445 13.20 3.75 23.95
C PRO A 445 14.15 2.56 23.99
N THR A 446 13.70 1.40 23.49
CA THR A 446 14.47 0.17 23.37
C THR A 446 14.32 -0.42 21.96
N PRO A 447 15.14 -1.41 21.55
CA PRO A 447 14.94 -2.11 20.26
C PRO A 447 13.59 -2.84 20.14
N GLN A 448 12.99 -3.20 21.28
CA GLN A 448 11.71 -3.92 21.37
C GLN A 448 10.50 -3.00 21.39
N ASP A 449 10.68 -1.73 21.73
CA ASP A 449 9.60 -0.80 22.01
C ASP A 449 9.55 0.33 21.00
N THR A 450 8.34 0.60 20.47
CA THR A 450 8.06 1.76 19.63
C THR A 450 6.79 2.44 20.13
N VAL A 451 6.82 3.77 20.24
CA VAL A 451 5.66 4.61 20.54
C VAL A 451 5.52 5.65 19.43
N THR A 452 4.37 5.71 18.80
CA THR A 452 4.10 6.66 17.72
C THR A 452 2.79 7.39 18.00
N GLY A 453 2.76 8.70 17.74
CA GLY A 453 1.55 9.48 17.96
C GLY A 453 1.44 10.68 17.03
N GLN A 454 0.21 11.13 16.84
CA GLN A 454 -0.15 12.33 16.09
C GLN A 454 -1.32 13.02 16.74
N LEU A 455 -1.28 14.36 16.72
CA LEU A 455 -2.39 15.23 17.12
C LEU A 455 -2.61 16.26 16.00
N LEU A 456 -3.80 16.28 15.45
CA LEU A 456 -4.20 17.21 14.40
C LEU A 456 -5.38 18.06 14.84
N PHE A 457 -5.42 19.29 14.35
CA PHE A 457 -6.56 20.20 14.46
C PHE A 457 -7.03 20.58 13.06
N SER A 458 -8.34 20.67 12.88
CA SER A 458 -8.94 21.13 11.62
C SER A 458 -9.77 22.37 11.82
N TRP A 459 -9.77 23.22 10.80
CA TRP A 459 -10.63 24.38 10.64
C TRP A 459 -11.20 24.35 9.24
N SER A 460 -12.51 24.40 9.13
CA SER A 460 -13.20 24.25 7.84
C SER A 460 -14.35 25.26 7.75
N ASP A 461 -14.39 25.96 6.64
CA ASP A 461 -15.60 26.63 6.17
C ASP A 461 -16.20 25.75 5.10
N THR A 462 -17.36 25.13 5.37
CA THR A 462 -18.01 24.25 4.36
C THR A 462 -18.46 25.08 3.15
N PRO A 463 -18.47 24.51 1.91
CA PRO A 463 -19.09 25.17 0.78
C PRO A 463 -20.57 25.49 1.04
N ASP A 464 -21.11 26.57 0.48
CA ASP A 464 -22.54 26.85 0.49
C ASP A 464 -23.19 26.16 -0.73
N ARG A 465 -23.20 24.83 -0.70
CA ARG A 465 -23.70 23.93 -1.76
C ARG A 465 -24.57 22.80 -1.19
N PRO A 466 -25.71 23.15 -0.54
CA PRO A 466 -26.63 22.16 0.00
C PRO A 466 -27.29 21.29 -1.08
N ASP A 467 -27.17 21.68 -2.35
CA ASP A 467 -27.56 20.89 -3.51
C ASP A 467 -26.67 19.67 -3.76
N LEU A 468 -25.41 19.70 -3.31
CA LEU A 468 -24.44 18.60 -3.43
C LEU A 468 -24.39 17.77 -2.15
N ALA A 469 -24.48 18.40 -0.99
CA ALA A 469 -24.51 17.71 0.30
C ALA A 469 -25.17 18.58 1.39
N GLU A 470 -25.95 17.96 2.25
CA GLU A 470 -26.66 18.67 3.35
C GLU A 470 -25.68 19.36 4.33
N GLU A 471 -24.50 18.78 4.55
CA GLU A 471 -23.46 19.38 5.40
C GLU A 471 -22.83 20.65 4.78
N TRP A 472 -22.92 20.82 3.48
CA TRP A 472 -22.33 21.96 2.77
C TRP A 472 -23.28 23.16 2.74
N ASP A 473 -23.53 23.72 3.91
CA ASP A 473 -24.45 24.83 4.17
C ASP A 473 -23.75 26.15 4.56
N GLY A 474 -22.42 26.25 4.33
CA GLY A 474 -21.61 27.42 4.65
C GLY A 474 -21.25 27.55 6.15
N ARG A 475 -21.37 26.47 6.92
CA ARG A 475 -21.03 26.48 8.35
C ARG A 475 -19.53 26.40 8.58
N GLU A 476 -19.07 26.96 9.71
CA GLU A 476 -17.73 26.79 10.24
C GLU A 476 -17.68 25.51 11.11
N LEU A 477 -16.69 24.64 10.87
CA LEU A 477 -16.38 23.45 11.66
C LEU A 477 -14.99 23.56 12.25
N SER A 478 -14.80 23.15 13.48
CA SER A 478 -13.49 23.10 14.15
C SER A 478 -13.37 21.82 14.96
N GLY A 479 -12.37 21.01 14.63
CA GLY A 479 -12.22 19.69 15.22
C GLY A 479 -10.77 19.33 15.54
N HIS A 480 -10.64 18.19 16.24
CA HIS A 480 -9.35 17.56 16.50
C HIS A 480 -9.39 16.08 16.20
N ALA A 481 -8.20 15.52 15.90
CA ALA A 481 -7.98 14.09 15.79
C ALA A 481 -6.67 13.73 16.47
N ALA A 482 -6.70 12.69 17.30
CA ALA A 482 -5.53 12.16 17.98
C ALA A 482 -5.41 10.66 17.73
N LYS A 483 -4.19 10.19 17.45
CA LYS A 483 -3.87 8.77 17.34
C LYS A 483 -2.54 8.50 18.04
N LEU A 484 -2.54 7.50 18.92
CA LEU A 484 -1.36 7.08 19.67
C LEU A 484 -1.31 5.56 19.67
N TRP A 485 -0.16 4.97 19.33
CA TRP A 485 0.05 3.53 19.54
C TRP A 485 1.39 3.25 20.21
N ALA A 486 1.44 2.11 20.89
CA ALA A 486 2.65 1.55 21.46
C ALA A 486 2.75 0.07 21.07
N GLN A 487 3.95 -0.35 20.70
CA GLN A 487 4.27 -1.73 20.37
C GLN A 487 5.44 -2.21 21.21
N HIS A 488 5.31 -3.43 21.75
CA HIS A 488 6.39 -4.19 22.35
C HIS A 488 6.51 -5.52 21.62
N ALA A 489 7.69 -5.84 21.07
CA ALA A 489 7.92 -7.06 20.30
C ALA A 489 9.13 -7.82 20.85
N THR A 490 8.93 -9.09 21.20
CA THR A 490 9.99 -10.02 21.57
C THR A 490 10.02 -11.21 20.62
N GLU A 491 11.01 -12.09 20.73
CA GLU A 491 11.09 -13.31 19.92
C GLU A 491 9.83 -14.19 20.03
N THR A 492 9.18 -14.22 21.20
CA THR A 492 8.12 -15.18 21.51
C THR A 492 6.77 -14.58 21.85
N TRP A 493 6.68 -13.30 22.10
CA TRP A 493 5.41 -12.62 22.34
C TRP A 493 5.46 -11.17 21.91
N ASP A 494 4.32 -10.62 21.60
CA ASP A 494 4.12 -9.25 21.19
C ASP A 494 2.89 -8.65 21.87
N LEU A 495 2.93 -7.33 22.05
CA LEU A 495 1.85 -6.51 22.53
C LEU A 495 1.77 -5.24 21.67
N PHE A 496 0.60 -4.93 21.17
CA PHE A 496 0.28 -3.68 20.48
C PHE A 496 -0.93 -3.05 21.13
N GLY A 497 -0.88 -1.75 21.39
CA GLY A 497 -2.00 -0.97 21.90
C GLY A 497 -2.15 0.32 21.13
N GLN A 498 -3.37 0.71 20.79
CA GLN A 498 -3.68 1.93 20.03
C GLN A 498 -4.88 2.65 20.66
N TYR A 499 -4.78 3.97 20.72
CA TYR A 499 -5.87 4.86 21.09
C TYR A 499 -6.11 5.86 19.97
N GLU A 500 -7.38 6.07 19.66
CA GLU A 500 -7.85 7.07 18.69
C GLU A 500 -8.93 7.94 19.33
N ASP A 501 -8.94 9.24 18.96
CA ASP A 501 -9.94 10.22 19.36
C ASP A 501 -10.16 11.19 18.21
N PHE A 502 -11.33 11.15 17.58
CA PHE A 502 -11.72 12.01 16.48
C PHE A 502 -13.00 12.75 16.87
N SER A 503 -12.93 14.07 16.98
CA SER A 503 -14.12 14.88 17.28
C SER A 503 -15.11 14.88 16.12
N ASP A 504 -16.39 15.17 16.41
CA ASP A 504 -17.47 15.18 15.41
C ASP A 504 -17.22 16.13 14.24
N ASP A 505 -16.61 17.29 14.51
CA ASP A 505 -16.36 18.36 13.54
C ASP A 505 -14.98 18.29 12.88
N PHE A 506 -14.22 17.20 13.06
CA PHE A 506 -12.95 17.04 12.38
C PHE A 506 -13.16 16.74 10.88
N ARG A 507 -12.55 17.53 10.01
CA ARG A 507 -12.57 17.35 8.55
C ARG A 507 -11.15 17.42 7.98
N ALA A 508 -10.85 16.55 7.00
CA ALA A 508 -9.58 16.52 6.29
C ALA A 508 -9.84 16.27 4.80
N ASP A 509 -10.24 17.30 4.06
CA ASP A 509 -10.68 17.22 2.67
C ASP A 509 -9.57 16.76 1.70
N ASN A 510 -8.30 16.96 2.09
CA ASN A 510 -7.14 16.41 1.38
C ASN A 510 -6.76 15.01 1.87
N GLY A 511 -7.50 14.41 2.80
CA GLY A 511 -7.18 13.16 3.47
C GLY A 511 -8.13 12.02 3.14
N PHE A 512 -7.90 10.90 3.82
CA PHE A 512 -8.81 9.76 3.88
C PHE A 512 -9.17 9.50 5.35
N VAL A 513 -10.23 10.16 5.80
CA VAL A 513 -10.78 10.02 7.17
C VAL A 513 -12.26 9.64 7.03
N PRO A 514 -12.58 8.34 6.96
CA PRO A 514 -13.95 7.89 6.70
C PRO A 514 -14.87 7.94 7.93
N GLN A 515 -14.32 8.09 9.13
CA GLN A 515 -15.08 8.09 10.40
C GLN A 515 -14.58 9.19 11.32
N VAL A 516 -15.52 9.87 11.99
CA VAL A 516 -15.28 10.88 13.04
C VAL A 516 -16.33 10.73 14.14
N GLY A 517 -16.23 11.52 15.21
CA GLY A 517 -17.19 11.48 16.33
C GLY A 517 -16.99 10.27 17.24
N TYR A 518 -15.78 9.72 17.33
CA TYR A 518 -15.52 8.52 18.11
C TYR A 518 -14.21 8.57 18.89
N ARG A 519 -14.14 7.71 19.91
CA ARG A 519 -12.92 7.28 20.59
C ARG A 519 -12.79 5.78 20.50
N MET A 520 -11.59 5.28 20.24
CA MET A 520 -11.34 3.85 20.14
C MET A 520 -10.10 3.45 20.92
N LEU A 521 -10.21 2.34 21.64
CA LEU A 521 -9.08 1.62 22.20
C LEU A 521 -8.97 0.25 21.52
N TYR A 522 -7.79 -0.08 20.99
CA TYR A 522 -7.45 -1.36 20.38
C TYR A 522 -6.27 -1.98 21.11
N VAL A 523 -6.32 -3.26 21.39
CA VAL A 523 -5.21 -4.02 21.97
C VAL A 523 -5.08 -5.37 21.26
N GLU A 524 -3.87 -5.70 20.86
CA GLU A 524 -3.52 -7.03 20.32
C GLU A 524 -2.34 -7.60 21.10
N SER A 525 -2.40 -8.90 21.44
CA SER A 525 -1.28 -9.62 22.01
C SER A 525 -1.21 -11.04 21.48
N GLY A 526 0.01 -11.55 21.29
CA GLY A 526 0.20 -12.89 20.74
C GLY A 526 1.42 -13.60 21.30
N ARG A 527 1.32 -14.94 21.33
CA ARG A 527 2.43 -15.84 21.65
C ARG A 527 2.83 -16.59 20.39
N THR A 528 4.12 -16.54 20.06
CA THR A 528 4.70 -17.15 18.86
C THR A 528 5.64 -18.29 19.22
N TRP A 529 5.51 -19.43 18.52
CA TRP A 529 6.42 -20.57 18.55
C TRP A 529 6.99 -20.77 17.14
N ARG A 530 8.26 -21.14 17.07
CA ARG A 530 8.98 -21.42 15.81
C ARG A 530 9.63 -22.80 15.86
N PRO A 531 8.87 -23.87 15.52
CA PRO A 531 9.41 -25.23 15.46
C PRO A 531 10.51 -25.34 14.41
N VAL A 532 11.63 -25.96 14.77
CA VAL A 532 12.76 -26.24 13.87
C VAL A 532 12.54 -27.58 13.17
N ASP A 533 12.87 -27.68 11.88
CA ASP A 533 12.79 -28.91 11.07
C ASP A 533 11.39 -29.58 11.08
N LYS A 534 10.36 -28.77 11.11
CA LYS A 534 8.95 -29.20 11.03
C LYS A 534 8.27 -28.61 9.79
N PRO A 535 7.16 -29.21 9.32
CA PRO A 535 6.33 -28.62 8.25
C PRO A 535 5.75 -27.26 8.59
N VAL A 536 5.61 -26.94 9.86
CA VAL A 536 5.18 -25.62 10.37
C VAL A 536 6.44 -24.91 10.87
N SER A 537 6.71 -23.71 10.32
CA SER A 537 7.86 -22.87 10.71
C SER A 537 7.50 -21.82 11.76
N ARG A 538 6.23 -21.43 11.85
CA ARG A 538 5.70 -20.48 12.83
C ARG A 538 4.28 -20.85 13.22
N LEU A 539 3.99 -20.76 14.51
CA LEU A 539 2.66 -20.85 15.08
C LEU A 539 2.47 -19.64 16.00
N ARG A 540 1.42 -18.87 15.82
CA ARG A 540 1.05 -17.75 16.69
C ARG A 540 -0.39 -17.91 17.18
N LEU A 541 -0.57 -17.95 18.49
CA LEU A 541 -1.88 -17.73 19.12
C LEU A 541 -1.96 -16.26 19.54
N PHE A 542 -3.08 -15.63 19.27
CA PHE A 542 -3.27 -14.21 19.58
C PHE A 542 -4.70 -13.91 20.03
N VAL A 543 -4.85 -12.77 20.65
CA VAL A 543 -6.13 -12.17 20.96
C VAL A 543 -6.10 -10.70 20.57
N ILE A 544 -7.19 -10.24 19.97
CA ILE A 544 -7.46 -8.84 19.67
C ILE A 544 -8.68 -8.44 20.49
N ALA A 545 -8.67 -7.22 21.03
CA ALA A 545 -9.82 -6.59 21.66
C ALA A 545 -9.85 -5.12 21.28
N ASP A 546 -11.00 -4.63 20.85
CA ASP A 546 -11.21 -3.22 20.62
C ASP A 546 -12.57 -2.76 21.15
N ARG A 547 -12.67 -1.44 21.36
CA ARG A 547 -13.91 -0.77 21.75
C ARG A 547 -13.90 0.66 21.23
N ALA A 548 -14.95 1.00 20.49
CA ALA A 548 -15.23 2.33 19.99
C ALA A 548 -16.51 2.89 20.65
N GLU A 549 -16.43 4.15 21.04
CA GLU A 549 -17.52 4.90 21.67
C GLU A 549 -17.66 6.26 20.99
N THR A 550 -18.86 6.82 20.99
CA THR A 550 -19.06 8.23 20.59
C THR A 550 -18.31 9.17 21.52
N GLN A 551 -18.19 10.46 21.16
CA GLN A 551 -17.65 11.49 22.06
C GLN A 551 -18.47 11.61 23.36
N GLY A 552 -19.75 11.26 23.34
CA GLY A 552 -20.64 11.19 24.53
C GLY A 552 -20.46 9.94 25.41
N GLY A 553 -19.68 8.95 24.97
CA GLY A 553 -19.42 7.69 25.67
C GLY A 553 -20.46 6.59 25.39
N GLU A 554 -21.28 6.74 24.35
CA GLU A 554 -22.18 5.70 23.87
C GLU A 554 -21.40 4.69 23.01
N LEU A 555 -21.73 3.40 23.17
CA LEU A 555 -21.07 2.35 22.39
C LEU A 555 -21.37 2.51 20.91
N LEU A 556 -20.34 2.44 20.07
CA LEU A 556 -20.43 2.29 18.61
C LEU A 556 -20.14 0.85 18.21
N SER A 557 -19.05 0.29 18.73
CA SER A 557 -18.68 -1.10 18.51
C SER A 557 -17.74 -1.61 19.58
N GLN A 558 -17.73 -2.92 19.81
CA GLN A 558 -16.67 -3.60 20.56
C GLN A 558 -16.46 -5.00 20.00
N GLU A 559 -15.21 -5.48 20.01
CA GLU A 559 -14.86 -6.78 19.45
C GLU A 559 -13.85 -7.51 20.33
N LEU A 560 -13.98 -8.85 20.43
CA LEU A 560 -12.98 -9.74 21.00
C LEU A 560 -12.71 -10.87 20.00
N ILE A 561 -11.45 -11.02 19.58
CA ILE A 561 -11.03 -11.98 18.56
C ILE A 561 -9.91 -12.85 19.08
N PRO A 562 -10.17 -14.03 19.67
CA PRO A 562 -9.15 -15.07 19.76
C PRO A 562 -8.83 -15.60 18.36
N GLY A 563 -7.53 -15.81 18.08
CA GLY A 563 -7.09 -16.25 16.77
C GLY A 563 -5.83 -17.10 16.79
N LEU A 564 -5.62 -17.77 15.65
CA LEU A 564 -4.51 -18.68 15.38
C LEU A 564 -3.94 -18.34 14.00
N GLY A 565 -2.61 -18.15 13.91
CA GLY A 565 -1.88 -18.00 12.66
C GLY A 565 -0.75 -19.02 12.56
N LEU A 566 -0.51 -19.58 11.38
CA LEU A 566 0.60 -20.47 11.12
C LEU A 566 1.21 -20.28 9.73
N ASP A 567 2.54 -20.43 9.65
CA ASP A 567 3.29 -20.53 8.40
C ASP A 567 3.82 -21.96 8.25
N ALA A 568 3.69 -22.52 7.05
CA ALA A 568 4.08 -23.91 6.79
C ALA A 568 4.70 -24.08 5.39
N THR A 569 5.02 -25.34 5.06
CA THR A 569 5.52 -25.75 3.74
C THR A 569 4.65 -25.21 2.60
N TRP A 570 5.21 -25.13 1.38
CA TRP A 570 4.62 -24.47 0.20
C TRP A 570 4.48 -22.93 0.37
N ASN A 571 5.29 -22.33 1.24
CA ASN A 571 5.15 -20.92 1.63
C ASN A 571 3.69 -20.61 2.00
N SER A 572 3.05 -21.54 2.72
CA SER A 572 1.65 -21.39 3.09
C SER A 572 1.49 -20.57 4.36
N PHE A 573 0.40 -19.81 4.41
CA PHE A 573 -0.07 -19.09 5.57
C PHE A 573 -1.53 -19.44 5.82
N VAL A 574 -1.85 -19.71 7.08
CA VAL A 574 -3.23 -19.97 7.53
C VAL A 574 -3.51 -19.07 8.73
N ARG A 575 -4.68 -18.43 8.73
CA ARG A 575 -5.16 -17.65 9.88
C ARG A 575 -6.63 -17.95 10.11
N PHE A 576 -6.97 -18.19 11.37
CA PHE A 576 -8.34 -18.31 11.84
C PHE A 576 -8.58 -17.27 12.90
N GLU A 577 -9.69 -16.55 12.77
CA GLU A 577 -10.18 -15.58 13.74
C GLU A 577 -11.62 -15.94 14.11
N PHE A 578 -11.92 -15.87 15.39
CA PHE A 578 -13.25 -16.08 15.95
C PHE A 578 -13.67 -14.77 16.60
N ALA A 579 -14.41 -13.95 15.87
CA ALA A 579 -14.79 -12.62 16.29
C ALA A 579 -16.12 -12.65 17.03
N PHE A 580 -16.13 -12.18 18.26
CA PHE A 580 -17.31 -11.93 19.07
C PHE A 580 -17.44 -10.43 19.19
N ASP A 581 -18.45 -9.84 18.59
CA ASP A 581 -18.56 -8.39 18.54
C ASP A 581 -19.99 -7.88 18.76
N GLU A 582 -20.06 -6.63 19.18
CA GLU A 582 -21.27 -5.82 19.22
C GLU A 582 -21.07 -4.61 18.31
N ILE A 583 -22.08 -4.27 17.52
CA ILE A 583 -22.09 -3.06 16.70
C ILE A 583 -23.40 -2.33 16.89
N VAL A 584 -23.33 -1.01 16.93
CA VAL A 584 -24.52 -0.16 17.00
C VAL A 584 -24.81 0.41 15.62
N ASP A 585 -26.10 0.39 15.27
CA ASP A 585 -26.63 1.02 14.07
C ASP A 585 -27.97 1.67 14.39
N GLN A 586 -28.10 2.98 14.20
CA GLN A 586 -29.27 3.78 14.55
C GLN A 586 -29.75 3.56 15.99
N GLY A 587 -28.79 3.45 16.94
CA GLY A 587 -29.07 3.25 18.36
C GLY A 587 -29.49 1.82 18.76
N VAL A 588 -29.52 0.87 17.85
CA VAL A 588 -29.78 -0.55 18.11
C VAL A 588 -28.46 -1.31 18.16
N THR A 589 -28.25 -2.09 19.22
CA THR A 589 -27.05 -2.92 19.36
C THR A 589 -27.30 -4.33 18.81
N TYR A 590 -26.42 -4.78 17.94
CA TYR A 590 -26.42 -6.11 17.34
C TYR A 590 -25.23 -6.90 17.87
N GLU A 591 -25.50 -8.01 18.57
CA GLU A 591 -24.48 -8.98 18.98
C GLU A 591 -24.20 -9.90 17.78
N ARG A 592 -22.89 -10.13 17.47
CA ARG A 592 -22.50 -10.94 16.32
C ARG A 592 -21.39 -11.92 16.67
N PHE A 593 -21.46 -13.11 16.08
CA PHE A 593 -20.35 -14.04 16.00
C PHE A 593 -19.92 -14.20 14.55
N ARG A 594 -18.62 -14.09 14.31
CA ARG A 594 -18.07 -14.18 12.95
C ARG A 594 -16.80 -15.02 12.93
N PHE A 595 -16.71 -15.96 11.99
CA PHE A 595 -15.52 -16.76 11.71
C PHE A 595 -14.80 -16.22 10.49
N ARG A 596 -13.51 -15.89 10.57
CA ARG A 596 -12.69 -15.25 9.53
C ARG A 596 -11.49 -16.13 9.17
N PRO A 597 -11.63 -17.15 8.29
CA PRO A 597 -10.51 -17.93 7.80
C PRO A 597 -9.77 -17.22 6.67
N ARG A 598 -8.45 -17.35 6.67
CA ARG A 598 -7.58 -16.97 5.56
C ARG A 598 -6.60 -18.08 5.29
N PHE A 599 -6.50 -18.48 4.01
CA PHE A 599 -5.55 -19.46 3.51
C PHE A 599 -4.76 -18.84 2.37
N GLU A 600 -3.46 -19.07 2.37
CA GLU A 600 -2.57 -18.62 1.30
C GLU A 600 -1.52 -19.69 1.06
N ILE A 601 -1.31 -20.04 -0.21
CA ILE A 601 -0.28 -21.00 -0.62
C ILE A 601 0.49 -20.47 -1.83
N ARG A 602 1.78 -20.80 -1.92
CA ARG A 602 2.67 -20.43 -3.02
C ARG A 602 3.44 -21.64 -3.53
N PRO A 603 2.73 -22.60 -4.19
CA PRO A 603 3.24 -23.95 -4.39
C PRO A 603 4.34 -24.05 -5.43
N GLY A 604 4.38 -23.16 -6.44
CA GLY A 604 5.31 -23.40 -7.53
C GLY A 604 5.53 -22.27 -8.53
N LYS A 605 6.11 -22.63 -9.67
CA LYS A 605 6.48 -21.70 -10.74
C LYS A 605 5.28 -21.30 -11.60
N ILE A 606 4.35 -22.24 -11.85
CA ILE A 606 3.17 -22.00 -12.70
C ILE A 606 2.02 -21.42 -11.85
N LEU A 607 1.61 -22.14 -10.80
CA LEU A 607 0.68 -21.63 -9.81
C LEU A 607 1.52 -20.93 -8.74
N GLN A 608 1.61 -19.60 -8.84
CA GLN A 608 2.52 -18.81 -8.02
C GLN A 608 1.93 -18.52 -6.65
N GLN A 609 0.65 -18.15 -6.61
CA GLN A 609 -0.07 -17.90 -5.36
C GLN A 609 -1.55 -18.22 -5.52
N VAL A 610 -2.17 -18.74 -4.47
CA VAL A 610 -3.63 -18.77 -4.28
C VAL A 610 -3.92 -18.23 -2.89
N THR A 611 -4.85 -17.30 -2.79
CA THR A 611 -5.37 -16.78 -1.53
C THR A 611 -6.87 -17.00 -1.47
N LEU A 612 -7.35 -17.56 -0.37
CA LEU A 612 -8.76 -17.62 0.00
C LEU A 612 -8.92 -16.80 1.28
N GLN A 613 -9.78 -15.81 1.25
CA GLN A 613 -10.27 -15.10 2.43
C GLN A 613 -11.77 -15.31 2.47
N ALA A 614 -12.26 -15.70 3.60
CA ALA A 614 -13.69 -15.77 3.79
C ALA A 614 -14.07 -15.13 5.10
N VAL A 615 -15.31 -14.79 5.16
CA VAL A 615 -15.92 -14.23 6.30
C VAL A 615 -17.28 -14.92 6.45
N TYR A 616 -17.67 -15.54 7.62
CA TYR A 616 -18.85 -16.39 7.91
C TYR A 616 -19.43 -16.04 9.30
N GLY A 617 -20.63 -15.46 9.51
CA GLY A 617 -21.26 -15.09 10.81
C GLY A 617 -22.40 -14.09 10.78
N ASP A 618 -22.86 -13.63 11.89
CA ASP A 618 -23.90 -12.61 12.05
C ASP A 618 -23.51 -11.32 11.31
N ASP A 619 -24.39 -10.76 10.53
CA ASP A 619 -24.20 -9.48 9.83
C ASP A 619 -25.37 -8.53 10.15
N VAL A 620 -25.33 -7.34 9.64
CA VAL A 620 -26.38 -6.33 9.78
C VAL A 620 -26.77 -5.85 8.40
N ASP A 621 -28.05 -5.84 8.12
CA ASP A 621 -28.63 -5.13 6.98
C ASP A 621 -28.69 -3.64 7.34
N PHE A 622 -27.64 -2.90 7.01
CA PHE A 622 -27.52 -1.48 7.32
C PHE A 622 -28.52 -0.61 6.54
N ALA A 623 -28.95 -1.07 5.37
CA ALA A 623 -29.93 -0.34 4.57
C ALA A 623 -31.33 -0.33 5.20
N ASN A 624 -31.66 -1.35 6.02
CA ASN A 624 -32.97 -1.52 6.64
C ASN A 624 -32.90 -1.68 8.16
N HIS A 625 -31.73 -1.45 8.78
CA HIS A 625 -31.49 -1.44 10.24
C HIS A 625 -31.98 -2.69 10.96
N ARG A 626 -31.57 -3.88 10.52
CA ARG A 626 -31.99 -5.15 11.09
C ARG A 626 -30.87 -6.19 11.07
N PRO A 627 -30.95 -7.20 11.98
CA PRO A 627 -29.98 -8.28 11.96
C PRO A 627 -30.15 -9.13 10.71
N GLY A 628 -29.06 -9.68 10.25
CA GLY A 628 -29.00 -10.64 9.19
C GLY A 628 -27.89 -11.65 9.41
N ASP A 629 -27.81 -12.58 8.50
CA ASP A 629 -26.74 -13.53 8.42
C ASP A 629 -26.29 -13.77 6.97
N GLY A 630 -25.03 -14.03 6.81
CA GLY A 630 -24.55 -14.20 5.45
C GLY A 630 -23.11 -14.69 5.37
N TRP A 631 -22.47 -14.64 4.23
CA TRP A 631 -21.07 -14.97 4.05
C TRP A 631 -20.46 -14.16 2.91
N GLN A 632 -19.17 -13.92 3.01
CA GLN A 632 -18.36 -13.39 1.94
C GLN A 632 -17.14 -14.29 1.73
N ALA A 633 -16.77 -14.55 0.48
CA ALA A 633 -15.51 -15.19 0.16
C ALA A 633 -14.85 -14.50 -1.03
N THR A 634 -13.53 -14.36 -0.94
CA THR A 634 -12.69 -13.83 -2.03
C THR A 634 -11.59 -14.86 -2.32
N VAL A 635 -11.48 -15.26 -3.57
CA VAL A 635 -10.41 -16.12 -4.07
C VAL A 635 -9.58 -15.32 -5.05
N THR A 636 -8.26 -15.29 -4.86
CA THR A 636 -7.32 -14.76 -5.85
C THR A 636 -6.33 -15.85 -6.25
N ALA A 637 -5.92 -15.86 -7.51
CA ALA A 637 -4.92 -16.78 -8.01
C ALA A 637 -4.00 -16.08 -9.02
N ASP A 638 -2.68 -16.18 -8.77
CA ASP A 638 -1.64 -15.73 -9.67
C ASP A 638 -1.00 -16.93 -10.37
N LEU A 639 -1.07 -16.93 -11.70
CA LEU A 639 -0.51 -17.99 -12.52
C LEU A 639 0.53 -17.42 -13.49
N GLN A 640 1.58 -18.18 -13.71
CA GLN A 640 2.64 -17.92 -14.68
C GLN A 640 2.80 -19.12 -15.63
N PRO A 641 1.88 -19.30 -16.61
CA PRO A 641 1.92 -20.46 -17.51
C PRO A 641 3.21 -20.54 -18.33
N THR A 642 3.77 -19.39 -18.68
CA THR A 642 5.07 -19.26 -19.36
C THR A 642 5.86 -18.09 -18.76
N ASP A 643 7.13 -17.98 -19.04
CA ASP A 643 7.95 -16.84 -18.60
C ASP A 643 7.44 -15.49 -19.14
N HIS A 644 6.59 -15.49 -20.17
CA HIS A 644 6.03 -14.32 -20.83
C HIS A 644 4.60 -13.99 -20.45
N LEU A 645 3.80 -14.99 -20.03
CA LEU A 645 2.37 -14.81 -19.74
C LEU A 645 2.10 -14.89 -18.25
N ALA A 646 1.59 -13.81 -17.68
CA ALA A 646 1.07 -13.72 -16.33
C ALA A 646 -0.47 -13.60 -16.36
N LEU A 647 -1.15 -14.36 -15.51
CA LEU A 647 -2.60 -14.32 -15.33
C LEU A 647 -2.91 -14.08 -13.86
N GLY A 648 -3.70 -13.04 -13.57
CA GLY A 648 -4.30 -12.78 -12.27
C GLY A 648 -5.81 -13.02 -12.35
N LEU A 649 -6.31 -13.86 -11.48
CA LEU A 649 -7.74 -14.17 -11.33
C LEU A 649 -8.19 -13.68 -9.96
N SER A 650 -9.32 -13.00 -9.89
CA SER A 650 -9.98 -12.64 -8.63
C SER A 650 -11.47 -12.92 -8.77
N ALA A 651 -12.06 -13.55 -7.77
CA ALA A 651 -13.50 -13.74 -7.66
C ALA A 651 -13.93 -13.51 -6.21
N ALA A 652 -14.98 -12.73 -6.04
CA ALA A 652 -15.59 -12.50 -4.73
C ALA A 652 -17.10 -12.70 -4.82
N ARG A 653 -17.67 -13.28 -3.76
CA ARG A 653 -19.12 -13.37 -3.57
C ARG A 653 -19.46 -12.97 -2.15
N ARG A 654 -20.53 -12.21 -1.99
CA ARG A 654 -21.14 -11.88 -0.71
C ARG A 654 -22.64 -12.14 -0.77
N THR A 655 -23.19 -12.80 0.22
CA THR A 655 -24.63 -12.98 0.44
C THR A 655 -25.00 -12.47 1.82
N LEU A 656 -26.20 -11.93 1.92
CA LEU A 656 -26.82 -11.53 3.17
C LEU A 656 -28.26 -12.04 3.21
N ASP A 657 -28.58 -12.83 4.22
CA ASP A 657 -29.90 -13.32 4.50
C ASP A 657 -30.50 -12.54 5.70
N VAL A 658 -31.80 -12.33 5.70
CA VAL A 658 -32.51 -11.61 6.77
C VAL A 658 -33.70 -12.45 7.26
N ASP A 659 -33.94 -12.40 8.59
CA ASP A 659 -35.04 -13.13 9.22
C ASP A 659 -36.22 -12.18 9.52
N ALA A 660 -37.42 -12.58 9.11
CA ALA A 660 -38.67 -11.86 9.35
C ALA A 660 -38.95 -11.60 10.85
N ALA A 661 -38.57 -12.51 11.72
CA ALA A 661 -38.89 -12.43 13.15
C ALA A 661 -38.14 -11.28 13.84
N ALA A 662 -36.98 -10.86 13.34
CA ALA A 662 -36.14 -9.86 13.98
C ALA A 662 -36.49 -8.40 13.60
N ALA A 663 -37.26 -8.16 12.55
CA ALA A 663 -37.45 -6.83 11.93
C ALA A 663 -38.90 -6.29 11.97
N GLY A 664 -39.85 -7.02 12.54
CA GLY A 664 -41.27 -6.62 12.44
C GLY A 664 -41.83 -6.69 11.00
N SER A 665 -41.05 -7.19 10.04
CA SER A 665 -41.43 -7.50 8.64
C SER A 665 -41.94 -8.94 8.58
N ALA A 666 -42.90 -9.22 7.69
CA ALA A 666 -43.41 -10.57 7.46
C ALA A 666 -42.58 -11.42 6.52
N LEU A 667 -41.47 -10.88 6.00
CA LEU A 667 -40.67 -11.46 4.93
C LEU A 667 -39.26 -11.76 5.40
N SER A 668 -38.79 -12.98 5.16
CA SER A 668 -37.40 -13.42 5.34
C SER A 668 -36.87 -14.02 4.05
N GLY A 669 -35.56 -13.99 3.86
CA GLY A 669 -34.90 -14.55 2.71
C GLY A 669 -33.56 -13.89 2.40
N THR A 670 -33.01 -14.21 1.25
CA THR A 670 -31.75 -13.61 0.80
C THR A 670 -31.99 -12.18 0.36
N LEU A 671 -31.47 -11.22 1.12
CA LEU A 671 -31.57 -9.80 0.83
C LEU A 671 -30.83 -9.45 -0.47
N PHE A 672 -29.57 -9.90 -0.59
CA PHE A 672 -28.79 -9.79 -1.82
C PHE A 672 -27.72 -10.86 -1.94
N THR A 673 -27.33 -11.10 -3.20
CA THR A 673 -26.09 -11.79 -3.57
C THR A 673 -25.30 -10.86 -4.49
N ALA A 674 -24.05 -10.55 -4.12
CA ALA A 674 -23.14 -9.73 -4.91
C ALA A 674 -21.96 -10.56 -5.39
N ASP A 675 -21.72 -10.57 -6.68
CA ASP A 675 -20.63 -11.26 -7.36
C ASP A 675 -19.69 -10.26 -8.01
N LEU A 676 -18.39 -10.51 -7.88
CA LEU A 676 -17.33 -9.79 -8.58
C LEU A 676 -16.33 -10.79 -9.15
N ALA A 677 -16.01 -10.67 -10.42
CA ALA A 677 -14.99 -11.48 -11.08
C ALA A 677 -14.06 -10.59 -11.92
N ARG A 678 -12.74 -10.77 -11.78
CA ARG A 678 -11.75 -10.04 -12.56
C ARG A 678 -10.70 -10.99 -13.13
N LEU A 679 -10.42 -10.85 -14.42
CA LEU A 679 -9.31 -11.45 -15.12
C LEU A 679 -8.33 -10.35 -15.54
N ARG A 680 -7.07 -10.52 -15.18
CA ARG A 680 -5.96 -9.71 -15.67
C ARG A 680 -4.96 -10.61 -16.39
N ALA A 681 -4.74 -10.40 -17.67
CA ALA A 681 -3.76 -11.13 -18.47
C ALA A 681 -2.69 -10.16 -18.96
N VAL A 682 -1.41 -10.47 -18.74
CA VAL A 682 -0.27 -9.67 -19.22
C VAL A 682 0.66 -10.57 -20.00
N TYR A 683 0.87 -10.23 -21.26
CA TYR A 683 1.87 -10.87 -22.10
C TYR A 683 3.06 -9.94 -22.29
N ASN A 684 4.20 -10.30 -21.69
CA ASN A 684 5.45 -9.56 -21.79
C ASN A 684 6.23 -10.07 -23.01
N PHE A 685 6.37 -9.25 -24.06
CA PHE A 685 7.22 -9.57 -25.21
C PHE A 685 8.69 -9.58 -24.81
N ASN A 686 9.08 -8.64 -23.97
CA ASN A 686 10.40 -8.48 -23.34
C ASN A 686 10.26 -7.57 -22.10
N ALA A 687 11.37 -7.19 -21.46
CA ALA A 687 11.38 -6.32 -20.28
C ALA A 687 10.87 -4.88 -20.55
N ARG A 688 10.67 -4.48 -21.82
CA ARG A 688 10.27 -3.11 -22.22
C ARG A 688 8.92 -3.04 -22.89
N SER A 689 8.34 -4.16 -23.30
CA SER A 689 7.06 -4.14 -24.02
C SER A 689 6.12 -5.25 -23.58
N TRP A 690 4.88 -4.89 -23.38
CA TRP A 690 3.84 -5.79 -22.96
C TRP A 690 2.46 -5.43 -23.53
N LEU A 691 1.56 -6.41 -23.52
CA LEU A 691 0.13 -6.24 -23.76
C LEU A 691 -0.62 -6.69 -22.50
N ARG A 692 -1.44 -5.82 -21.94
CA ARG A 692 -2.31 -6.10 -20.80
C ARG A 692 -3.77 -6.10 -21.26
N VAL A 693 -4.51 -7.13 -20.85
CA VAL A 693 -5.96 -7.22 -21.03
C VAL A 693 -6.59 -7.43 -19.64
N ILE A 694 -7.59 -6.62 -19.32
CA ILE A 694 -8.38 -6.75 -18.10
C ILE A 694 -9.84 -6.88 -18.49
N GLY A 695 -10.56 -7.80 -17.83
CA GLY A 695 -12.01 -7.87 -17.85
C GLY A 695 -12.51 -7.99 -16.42
N GLU A 696 -13.50 -7.18 -16.06
CA GLU A 696 -14.13 -7.18 -14.75
C GLU A 696 -15.65 -7.24 -14.93
N TRP A 697 -16.27 -8.09 -14.14
CA TRP A 697 -17.70 -8.29 -14.08
C TRP A 697 -18.16 -8.12 -12.65
N GLN A 698 -19.21 -7.34 -12.44
CA GLN A 698 -19.90 -7.20 -11.16
C GLN A 698 -21.40 -7.42 -11.38
N GLN A 699 -22.04 -8.16 -10.45
CA GLN A 699 -23.49 -8.35 -10.45
C GLN A 699 -23.99 -8.32 -9.01
N ILE A 700 -25.15 -7.70 -8.80
CA ILE A 700 -25.84 -7.73 -7.51
C ILE A 700 -27.30 -8.10 -7.79
N ASP A 701 -27.71 -9.27 -7.28
CA ASP A 701 -29.10 -9.73 -7.28
C ASP A 701 -29.70 -9.39 -5.91
N ARG A 702 -30.89 -8.79 -5.90
CA ARG A 702 -31.63 -8.36 -4.71
C ARG A 702 -33.04 -8.91 -4.72
N ASP A 703 -33.61 -9.17 -3.56
CA ASP A 703 -35.05 -9.34 -3.42
C ASP A 703 -35.67 -7.97 -3.05
N PRO A 704 -36.29 -7.23 -4.00
CA PRO A 704 -36.86 -5.91 -3.72
C PRO A 704 -37.92 -5.90 -2.62
N ALA A 705 -38.60 -7.05 -2.41
CA ALA A 705 -39.61 -7.14 -1.35
C ALA A 705 -39.04 -7.06 0.07
N LEU A 706 -37.75 -7.28 0.21
CA LEU A 706 -37.02 -7.21 1.49
C LEU A 706 -36.41 -5.83 1.80
N TYR A 707 -36.51 -4.87 0.87
CA TYR A 707 -36.00 -3.50 1.05
C TYR A 707 -37.11 -2.53 1.43
N LEU A 708 -36.79 -1.55 2.27
CA LEU A 708 -37.69 -0.43 2.57
C LEU A 708 -37.74 0.60 1.45
N ALA A 709 -36.63 0.79 0.74
CA ALA A 709 -36.54 1.65 -0.43
C ALA A 709 -36.71 0.84 -1.72
N GLU A 710 -37.12 1.49 -2.79
CA GLU A 710 -37.18 0.87 -4.12
C GLU A 710 -35.76 0.60 -4.64
N VAL A 711 -35.46 -0.67 -4.94
CA VAL A 711 -34.17 -1.10 -5.49
C VAL A 711 -34.39 -1.97 -6.72
N PRO A 712 -33.45 -1.97 -7.70
CA PRO A 712 -33.53 -2.89 -8.82
C PRO A 712 -33.29 -4.33 -8.34
N ALA A 713 -34.04 -5.29 -8.90
CA ALA A 713 -33.88 -6.71 -8.58
C ALA A 713 -32.50 -7.24 -8.97
N THR A 714 -31.95 -6.77 -10.07
CA THR A 714 -30.61 -7.11 -10.54
C THR A 714 -29.92 -5.86 -11.05
N SER A 715 -28.63 -5.73 -10.80
CA SER A 715 -27.76 -4.75 -11.44
C SER A 715 -26.45 -5.45 -11.81
N ALA A 716 -25.95 -5.25 -13.04
CA ALA A 716 -24.70 -5.82 -13.49
C ALA A 716 -23.91 -4.82 -14.33
N ASP A 717 -22.60 -4.83 -14.11
CA ASP A 717 -21.64 -3.99 -14.82
C ASP A 717 -20.51 -4.82 -15.38
N PHE A 718 -19.99 -4.43 -16.53
CA PHE A 718 -18.82 -5.01 -17.15
C PHE A 718 -17.86 -3.90 -17.56
N ALA A 719 -16.59 -4.03 -17.19
CA ALA A 719 -15.51 -3.17 -17.66
C ALA A 719 -14.41 -4.01 -18.32
N GLY A 720 -14.04 -3.66 -19.54
CA GLY A 720 -13.00 -4.31 -20.29
C GLY A 720 -11.94 -3.31 -20.79
N SER A 721 -10.66 -3.67 -20.73
CA SER A 721 -9.58 -2.84 -21.30
C SER A 721 -8.48 -3.68 -21.92
N ALA A 722 -7.84 -3.13 -22.96
CA ALA A 722 -6.62 -3.67 -23.53
C ALA A 722 -5.63 -2.53 -23.76
N VAL A 723 -4.40 -2.70 -23.25
CA VAL A 723 -3.34 -1.69 -23.33
C VAL A 723 -2.04 -2.34 -23.79
N PHE A 724 -1.48 -1.84 -24.89
CA PHE A 724 -0.11 -2.11 -25.31
C PHE A 724 0.80 -1.01 -24.80
N ALA A 725 1.95 -1.40 -24.24
CA ALA A 725 2.98 -0.48 -23.78
C ALA A 725 4.36 -0.80 -24.34
N TYR A 726 5.14 0.25 -24.57
CA TYR A 726 6.58 0.18 -24.77
C TYR A 726 7.25 1.22 -23.88
N LYS A 727 8.15 0.78 -23.00
CA LYS A 727 8.86 1.62 -22.04
C LYS A 727 10.36 1.50 -22.22
N LEU A 728 11.06 2.60 -22.51
CA LEU A 728 12.51 2.67 -22.40
C LEU A 728 12.95 2.89 -20.95
N ASN A 729 12.25 3.75 -20.26
CA ASN A 729 12.27 3.98 -18.81
C ASN A 729 10.87 4.41 -18.37
N TRP A 730 10.65 4.71 -17.10
CA TRP A 730 9.32 5.03 -16.57
C TRP A 730 8.72 6.35 -17.14
N GLN A 731 9.54 7.28 -17.66
CA GLN A 731 9.09 8.54 -18.27
C GLN A 731 9.18 8.56 -19.81
N THR A 732 9.96 7.66 -20.43
CA THR A 732 10.02 7.53 -21.90
C THR A 732 9.18 6.34 -22.32
N VAL A 733 7.94 6.63 -22.68
CA VAL A 733 6.90 5.61 -22.83
C VAL A 733 6.04 5.86 -24.08
N PHE A 734 5.49 4.76 -24.60
CA PHE A 734 4.44 4.74 -25.59
C PHE A 734 3.32 3.83 -25.11
N PHE A 735 2.08 4.33 -25.14
CA PHE A 735 0.89 3.56 -24.82
C PHE A 735 -0.15 3.67 -25.94
N LEU A 736 -0.84 2.57 -26.18
CA LEU A 736 -2.03 2.49 -27.00
C LEU A 736 -3.05 1.62 -26.30
N GLY A 737 -4.24 2.15 -26.05
CA GLY A 737 -5.25 1.42 -25.27
C GLY A 737 -6.66 1.63 -25.78
N VAL A 738 -7.51 0.66 -25.42
CA VAL A 738 -8.96 0.70 -25.65
C VAL A 738 -9.68 0.23 -24.39
N GLY A 739 -10.84 0.82 -24.10
CA GLY A 739 -11.75 0.46 -23.03
C GLY A 739 -13.19 0.29 -23.54
N ASP A 740 -13.97 -0.59 -22.91
CA ASP A 740 -15.39 -0.82 -23.15
C ASP A 740 -16.09 -1.00 -21.79
N GLU A 741 -17.08 -0.19 -21.52
CA GLU A 741 -17.87 -0.23 -20.30
C GLU A 741 -19.33 -0.51 -20.64
N ARG A 742 -19.97 -1.37 -19.86
CA ARG A 742 -21.37 -1.77 -20.05
C ARG A 742 -22.07 -1.84 -18.71
N THR A 743 -23.35 -1.49 -18.73
CA THR A 743 -24.23 -1.65 -17.57
C THR A 743 -25.53 -2.32 -18.00
N GLN A 744 -26.22 -2.96 -17.05
CA GLN A 744 -27.48 -3.63 -17.29
C GLN A 744 -28.62 -2.61 -17.40
N ASP A 745 -29.48 -2.76 -18.42
CA ASP A 745 -30.71 -1.99 -18.56
C ASP A 745 -31.88 -2.60 -17.77
N ALA A 746 -33.05 -1.95 -17.86
CA ALA A 746 -34.25 -2.39 -17.16
C ALA A 746 -34.80 -3.74 -17.68
N ASP A 747 -34.45 -4.15 -18.89
CA ASP A 747 -34.86 -5.40 -19.50
C ASP A 747 -33.87 -6.57 -19.15
N GLY A 748 -32.76 -6.25 -18.48
CA GLY A 748 -31.76 -7.20 -18.07
C GLY A 748 -30.60 -7.40 -19.07
N ASP A 749 -30.58 -6.62 -20.15
CA ASP A 749 -29.56 -6.71 -21.18
C ASP A 749 -28.37 -5.78 -20.87
N LEU A 750 -27.15 -6.27 -21.13
CA LEU A 750 -25.93 -5.44 -21.00
C LEU A 750 -25.80 -4.47 -22.17
N GLN A 751 -26.05 -3.21 -21.91
CA GLN A 751 -25.93 -2.12 -22.87
C GLN A 751 -24.56 -1.43 -22.74
N PRO A 752 -23.96 -1.00 -23.85
CA PRO A 752 -22.76 -0.17 -23.81
C PRO A 752 -23.02 1.15 -23.07
N LEU A 753 -22.22 1.43 -22.05
CA LEU A 753 -22.21 2.70 -21.30
C LEU A 753 -21.15 3.65 -21.88
N GLY A 754 -20.02 3.11 -22.33
CA GLY A 754 -18.95 3.90 -22.92
C GLY A 754 -17.91 3.07 -23.64
N ARG A 755 -17.24 3.67 -24.60
CA ARG A 755 -16.01 3.16 -25.22
C ARG A 755 -15.00 4.26 -25.31
N GLN A 756 -13.75 3.93 -25.13
CA GLN A 756 -12.65 4.87 -25.30
C GLN A 756 -11.48 4.22 -26.02
N ALA A 757 -10.78 5.03 -26.80
CA ALA A 757 -9.49 4.67 -27.35
C ALA A 757 -8.51 5.79 -27.02
N PHE A 758 -7.31 5.44 -26.55
CA PHE A 758 -6.30 6.42 -26.22
C PHE A 758 -4.93 6.05 -26.76
N PHE A 759 -4.14 7.07 -26.98
CA PHE A 759 -2.75 7.02 -27.39
C PHE A 759 -1.98 7.99 -26.51
N LYS A 760 -0.77 7.61 -26.05
CA LYS A 760 0.14 8.50 -25.35
C LYS A 760 1.58 8.22 -25.74
N ILE A 761 2.34 9.29 -25.90
CA ILE A 761 3.79 9.25 -26.04
C ILE A 761 4.43 10.28 -25.10
N SER A 762 5.47 9.88 -24.41
CA SER A 762 6.30 10.74 -23.56
C SER A 762 7.77 10.46 -23.82
N TYR A 763 8.62 11.48 -23.70
CA TYR A 763 10.07 11.34 -23.83
C TYR A 763 10.80 12.16 -22.76
N ALA A 764 11.65 11.50 -21.97
CA ALA A 764 12.44 12.13 -20.92
C ALA A 764 13.79 12.61 -21.44
N PHE A 765 14.01 13.91 -21.39
CA PHE A 765 15.31 14.54 -21.60
C PHE A 765 16.01 14.64 -20.23
N GLN A 766 17.21 14.08 -20.13
CA GLN A 766 18.00 14.00 -18.90
C GLN A 766 19.38 14.66 -19.11
N ARG A 767 19.84 15.41 -18.10
CA ARG A 767 21.18 16.00 -18.09
C ARG A 767 21.71 16.17 -16.67
#